data_b178e6c36d8164246d5f308f7323d23f
#
_entry.id   b178e6c36d8164246d5f308f7323d23f
#
_cell.length_a   1.000
_cell.length_b   1.000
_cell.length_c   1.000
_cell.angle_alpha   90.00
_cell.angle_beta   90.00
_cell.angle_gamma   90.00
#
_symmetry.space_group_name_H-M   'P 1'
#
loop_
_entity.id
_entity.type
_entity.pdbx_description
1 polymer ?
#
loop_
_entity_poly.entity_id
_entity_poly.type
_entity_poly.pdbx_seq_one_letter_code
_entity_poly.pdbx_strand_id
1 'polypeptide(L)'
;EIVEVSAAAQLVQSEKTEVGQVIDSKRILEMPLNGRNYLELARFSIGVLPSRSIGKGTRQDGERGGEGGILAMGMNAAQTNVLLDGADNSSRNSGGALGFQAQATKPSIDAVGEFKVITNNISAEYGYRMGAKVIVSTKSGTNQLHGSAYEFLRNDKLDGTNFFANRSGNEKPTLRRNQLGATIGGPIVKNKMFAFFSWQSTYERLGQSFLSSVPTAAVKSGDFSGEPDPNRAIYDPQTLNDEGVRQAFPNFQIPSSRFDPVTAAVLAISPDPNQPGTRNNFFFSPSDSINSHQYDIKWDYNINEEHRTFIRYSIRDEDVLNSCPLPLPACGGTGQTVDLPGDNVAAAFQSTFGATMFNELRFGFTHFPTRFDIPFTENLQSQFGILGAPGDTLDDGLDHGYALFIPGSGFRNLGPRAFWPNVNKLDNMQISDNFTMIRGKHTVKVGFEYRRTDVPRYPSRFRRGQFNYNGQYTAEIPGSGPSRGDTGSGLADMLLGWNNNQTWGFPNGEETLVPYTGFFVQDDWKITNKLTMNIGLRYERFLPPRFPDVANQTVSRLLTGINGRPFGDGEGAPVGAPGAWGEAEFLPLFETPSGDRDSGGKTDNNNFAPRIGIAYRATNKTVIRVGGGLFYGEADNAQGESARFFTGAPLSNEFNNPQPFATTTLFTRNGFAPVTPEGLPRPSLSANTTADGAWPQTYSGQWFLDIQQELGFDTLLTVGYIGTATSQMPGAINVNRPVELGDGSINVNQRRIRPFFNNVNQRGTQFNNASYQALTLKAEKRLSQGFTFLNSFTWSKNIDVGNENLFQGASAQQRYTYNQGIERSLASLDRRWAYVLNTVYELPFGKGKKYLQSGIGNWVLGGWQVGGILSLLAGTPDSHSLNANTTGVGGANRGDLIRDPNLPSSERTIDRWFDVDGCRPRTSQCFVQPGQPGQLDNAGRNLIIGPPLRNFDFSLSRRFVMPWEGHAVQFRFESFNFTNTPAFGRPNTGVGGANAGIITEAGEPRRIQFGLKYVF
;
A
#
# COMPACT_ATOMS: atom_id res chain seq x y z
N GLU A 1 31.27 -14.44 -25.77
CA GLU A 1 31.27 -13.27 -26.67
C GLU A 1 30.50 -12.17 -26.00
N ILE A 2 31.17 -11.07 -25.68
CA ILE A 2 30.49 -9.81 -25.38
C ILE A 2 29.89 -9.42 -26.72
N VAL A 3 28.58 -9.56 -26.85
CA VAL A 3 27.87 -8.97 -28.00
C VAL A 3 27.97 -7.47 -27.81
N GLU A 4 29.01 -6.86 -28.39
CA GLU A 4 28.99 -5.44 -28.70
C GLU A 4 27.79 -5.23 -29.62
N VAL A 5 26.69 -4.71 -29.05
CA VAL A 5 25.61 -4.18 -29.87
C VAL A 5 26.22 -3.07 -30.70
N SER A 6 26.53 -3.38 -31.95
CA SER A 6 27.13 -2.43 -32.87
C SER A 6 26.26 -1.17 -32.92
N ALA A 7 26.88 -0.02 -33.00
CA ALA A 7 26.23 1.30 -33.12
C ALA A 7 25.28 1.46 -34.33
N ALA A 8 25.10 0.39 -35.14
CA ALA A 8 24.24 0.35 -36.34
C ALA A 8 22.80 -0.15 -36.07
N ALA A 9 22.46 -0.59 -34.84
CA ALA A 9 21.07 -1.01 -34.55
C ALA A 9 20.12 0.20 -34.55
N GLN A 10 19.09 0.15 -35.41
CA GLN A 10 18.06 1.20 -35.48
C GLN A 10 17.49 1.54 -34.08
N LEU A 11 17.42 2.83 -33.78
CA LEU A 11 16.87 3.33 -32.52
C LEU A 11 15.34 3.18 -32.48
N VAL A 12 14.69 3.29 -33.63
CA VAL A 12 13.22 3.22 -33.76
C VAL A 12 12.71 1.77 -33.77
N GLN A 13 11.62 1.51 -33.08
CA GLN A 13 10.98 0.20 -32.96
C GLN A 13 9.92 0.02 -34.05
N SER A 14 10.21 -0.70 -35.11
CA SER A 14 9.34 -0.91 -36.28
C SER A 14 8.58 -2.25 -36.26
N GLU A 15 8.87 -3.16 -35.34
CA GLU A 15 8.30 -4.52 -35.34
C GLU A 15 7.40 -4.79 -34.11
N LYS A 16 7.59 -4.07 -33.01
CA LYS A 16 6.82 -4.22 -31.78
C LYS A 16 6.01 -2.97 -31.50
N THR A 17 4.77 -3.18 -31.08
CA THR A 17 3.86 -2.09 -30.70
C THR A 17 3.70 -1.94 -29.18
N GLU A 18 4.37 -2.77 -28.37
CA GLU A 18 4.39 -2.61 -26.91
C GLU A 18 4.97 -1.25 -26.53
N VAL A 19 4.29 -0.54 -25.62
CA VAL A 19 4.80 0.68 -25.01
C VAL A 19 5.52 0.33 -23.72
N GLY A 20 6.82 0.60 -23.68
CA GLY A 20 7.61 0.23 -22.50
C GLY A 20 9.05 0.74 -22.55
N GLN A 21 9.83 0.32 -21.58
CA GLN A 21 11.24 0.64 -21.42
C GLN A 21 12.04 -0.60 -21.05
N VAL A 22 13.16 -0.78 -21.71
CA VAL A 22 14.19 -1.76 -21.31
C VAL A 22 15.38 -0.99 -20.74
N ILE A 23 15.90 -1.43 -19.62
CA ILE A 23 17.08 -0.89 -18.96
C ILE A 23 18.08 -2.03 -18.80
N ASP A 24 19.22 -1.87 -19.39
CA ASP A 24 20.31 -2.86 -19.39
C ASP A 24 21.09 -2.86 -18.06
N SER A 25 21.82 -3.93 -17.79
CA SER A 25 22.60 -4.12 -16.57
C SER A 25 23.60 -2.99 -16.31
N LYS A 26 24.24 -2.42 -17.35
CA LYS A 26 25.20 -1.33 -17.17
C LYS A 26 24.51 -0.08 -16.63
N ARG A 27 23.39 0.32 -17.22
CA ARG A 27 22.59 1.47 -16.74
C ARG A 27 22.06 1.23 -15.32
N ILE A 28 21.59 0.01 -15.02
CA ILE A 28 21.10 -0.35 -13.67
C ILE A 28 22.17 -0.10 -12.61
N LEU A 29 23.41 -0.52 -12.89
CA LEU A 29 24.53 -0.41 -11.96
C LEU A 29 25.07 1.03 -11.78
N GLU A 30 24.90 1.89 -12.78
CA GLU A 30 25.46 3.25 -12.78
C GLU A 30 24.51 4.29 -12.14
N MET A 31 23.20 4.02 -12.07
CA MET A 31 22.22 4.93 -11.49
C MET A 31 22.30 5.02 -9.97
N PRO A 32 22.12 6.22 -9.38
CA PRO A 32 21.94 6.38 -7.93
C PRO A 32 20.53 5.95 -7.52
N LEU A 33 20.36 4.67 -7.24
CA LEU A 33 19.08 4.12 -6.80
C LEU A 33 19.01 4.13 -5.27
N ASN A 34 18.07 4.90 -4.72
CA ASN A 34 17.92 4.99 -3.29
C ASN A 34 17.54 3.61 -2.70
N GLY A 35 18.31 3.19 -1.68
CA GLY A 35 18.15 1.83 -1.11
C GLY A 35 18.62 0.70 -2.01
N ARG A 36 19.22 0.97 -3.18
CA ARG A 36 19.63 -0.01 -4.19
C ARG A 36 18.46 -0.89 -4.66
N ASN A 37 17.26 -0.26 -4.78
CA ASN A 37 16.05 -0.93 -5.21
C ASN A 37 15.89 -0.83 -6.73
N TYR A 38 15.85 -1.97 -7.40
CA TYR A 38 15.70 -2.01 -8.86
C TYR A 38 14.31 -1.55 -9.34
N LEU A 39 13.25 -1.62 -8.50
CA LEU A 39 11.92 -1.13 -8.89
C LEU A 39 11.88 0.38 -9.11
N GLU A 40 12.82 1.13 -8.52
CA GLU A 40 12.97 2.56 -8.79
C GLU A 40 13.22 2.86 -10.27
N LEU A 41 13.74 1.88 -11.03
CA LEU A 41 13.93 1.99 -12.47
C LEU A 41 12.61 2.13 -13.24
N ALA A 42 11.52 1.62 -12.71
CA ALA A 42 10.22 1.68 -13.38
C ALA A 42 9.74 3.12 -13.61
N ARG A 43 10.13 4.07 -12.74
CA ARG A 43 9.76 5.50 -12.88
C ARG A 43 10.28 6.18 -14.14
N PHE A 44 11.24 5.57 -14.84
CA PHE A 44 11.71 6.07 -16.13
C PHE A 44 10.81 5.68 -17.30
N SER A 45 9.83 4.81 -17.06
CA SER A 45 8.85 4.39 -18.06
C SER A 45 7.71 5.40 -18.14
N ILE A 46 7.22 5.63 -19.34
CA ILE A 46 6.09 6.53 -19.59
C ILE A 46 4.84 6.08 -18.82
N GLY A 47 4.16 7.03 -18.18
CA GLY A 47 2.91 6.76 -17.44
C GLY A 47 3.10 5.99 -16.14
N VAL A 48 4.33 5.79 -15.69
CA VAL A 48 4.67 5.18 -14.42
C VAL A 48 4.98 6.24 -13.37
N LEU A 49 4.38 6.09 -12.22
CA LEU A 49 4.59 6.94 -11.05
C LEU A 49 5.05 6.06 -9.88
N PRO A 50 5.95 6.54 -9.02
CA PRO A 50 6.21 5.87 -7.76
C PRO A 50 4.95 5.86 -6.91
N SER A 51 4.75 4.83 -6.12
CA SER A 51 3.67 4.81 -5.15
C SER A 51 3.84 5.94 -4.12
N ARG A 52 2.78 6.26 -3.47
CA ARG A 52 2.45 7.52 -2.80
C ARG A 52 3.31 7.94 -1.62
N SER A 53 4.22 7.15 -1.13
CA SER A 53 4.92 7.46 0.11
C SER A 53 6.04 8.46 -0.08
N ILE A 54 5.71 9.73 0.07
CA ILE A 54 6.65 10.83 0.07
C ILE A 54 7.16 11.14 1.49
N GLY A 55 6.46 10.68 2.52
CA GLY A 55 6.66 11.12 3.90
C GLY A 55 7.55 10.24 4.77
N LYS A 56 7.70 8.99 4.44
CA LYS A 56 8.46 8.06 5.29
C LYS A 56 9.43 7.29 4.43
N GLY A 57 10.71 7.49 4.68
CA GLY A 57 11.85 7.05 3.88
C GLY A 57 11.66 5.71 3.16
N THR A 58 12.53 5.42 2.26
CA THR A 58 12.56 4.24 1.37
C THR A 58 12.41 2.87 2.06
N ARG A 59 11.66 2.80 3.15
CA ARG A 59 11.24 1.56 3.79
C ARG A 59 10.24 0.87 2.91
N GLN A 60 10.73 -0.02 2.09
CA GLN A 60 9.92 -0.82 1.17
C GLN A 60 9.14 -1.93 1.88
N ASP A 61 9.43 -2.14 3.14
CA ASP A 61 9.14 -3.35 3.85
C ASP A 61 8.54 -3.04 5.21
N GLY A 62 7.32 -3.45 5.41
CA GLY A 62 6.70 -3.48 6.72
C GLY A 62 5.96 -2.22 7.19
N GLU A 63 5.94 -1.13 6.42
CA GLU A 63 5.05 -0.01 6.74
C GLU A 63 3.76 -0.02 5.92
N ARG A 64 2.68 0.38 6.55
CA ARG A 64 1.36 0.50 5.96
C ARG A 64 1.39 1.31 4.68
N GLY A 65 0.92 0.75 3.59
CA GLY A 65 0.53 1.53 2.44
C GLY A 65 1.37 1.40 1.19
N GLY A 66 2.11 0.30 0.99
CA GLY A 66 2.62 -0.04 -0.33
C GLY A 66 3.71 0.90 -0.82
N GLU A 67 4.68 1.16 0.02
CA GLU A 67 5.91 1.81 -0.38
C GLU A 67 6.74 0.88 -1.26
N GLY A 68 6.78 1.09 -2.50
CA GLY A 68 7.47 0.26 -3.50
C GLY A 68 6.53 -0.17 -4.63
N GLY A 69 5.31 0.30 -4.57
CA GLY A 69 4.34 0.07 -5.61
C GLY A 69 4.58 0.88 -6.86
N ILE A 70 4.35 0.27 -8.01
CA ILE A 70 4.38 0.91 -9.31
C ILE A 70 2.95 1.24 -9.71
N LEU A 71 2.61 2.51 -9.70
CA LEU A 71 1.37 3.03 -10.28
C LEU A 71 1.59 3.21 -11.78
N ALA A 72 0.79 2.59 -12.59
CA ALA A 72 0.94 2.69 -14.03
C ALA A 72 -0.37 3.04 -14.71
N MET A 73 -0.36 4.02 -15.61
CA MET A 73 -1.49 4.37 -16.46
C MET A 73 -2.77 4.70 -15.68
N GLY A 74 -2.64 5.39 -14.54
CA GLY A 74 -3.75 5.73 -13.66
C GLY A 74 -4.31 4.57 -12.84
N MET A 75 -3.73 3.38 -12.95
CA MET A 75 -4.13 2.20 -12.18
C MET A 75 -3.31 2.11 -10.89
N ASN A 76 -3.91 1.51 -9.88
CA ASN A 76 -3.21 1.24 -8.64
C ASN A 76 -2.17 0.12 -8.82
N ALA A 77 -1.31 0.04 -7.84
CA ALA A 77 -0.21 -0.87 -7.81
C ALA A 77 -0.60 -2.36 -7.79
N ALA A 78 -1.78 -2.70 -7.29
CA ALA A 78 -2.28 -4.09 -7.30
C ALA A 78 -2.48 -4.66 -8.71
N GLN A 79 -2.64 -3.79 -9.70
CA GLN A 79 -2.77 -4.19 -11.09
C GLN A 79 -1.43 -4.36 -11.81
N THR A 80 -0.30 -4.03 -11.17
CA THR A 80 1.03 -4.26 -11.70
C THR A 80 1.52 -5.67 -11.34
N ASN A 81 2.18 -6.33 -12.26
CA ASN A 81 2.76 -7.66 -12.06
C ASN A 81 4.28 -7.58 -12.15
N VAL A 82 4.98 -8.15 -11.18
CA VAL A 82 6.44 -8.24 -11.15
C VAL A 82 6.83 -9.70 -11.40
N LEU A 83 7.48 -9.94 -12.53
CA LEU A 83 7.96 -11.26 -12.95
C LEU A 83 9.47 -11.33 -12.79
N LEU A 84 9.96 -12.31 -12.04
CA LEU A 84 11.37 -12.59 -11.87
C LEU A 84 11.73 -13.89 -12.61
N ASP A 85 12.52 -13.77 -13.69
CA ASP A 85 12.77 -14.85 -14.66
C ASP A 85 11.49 -15.57 -15.14
N GLY A 86 10.38 -14.82 -15.23
CA GLY A 86 9.06 -15.30 -15.68
C GLY A 86 8.16 -15.82 -14.58
N ALA A 87 8.65 -16.09 -13.37
CA ALA A 87 7.81 -16.41 -12.20
C ALA A 87 7.24 -15.15 -11.56
N ASP A 88 5.98 -15.17 -11.14
CA ASP A 88 5.34 -14.09 -10.40
C ASP A 88 6.00 -13.93 -9.02
N ASN A 89 6.59 -12.77 -8.76
CA ASN A 89 7.23 -12.41 -7.50
C ASN A 89 6.42 -11.40 -6.69
N SER A 90 5.19 -11.09 -7.13
CA SER A 90 4.33 -10.10 -6.47
C SER A 90 3.64 -10.69 -5.26
N SER A 91 3.67 -9.99 -4.14
CA SER A 91 2.79 -10.29 -3.01
C SER A 91 1.35 -9.90 -3.35
N ARG A 92 0.41 -10.74 -2.93
CA ARG A 92 -1.03 -10.48 -2.97
C ARG A 92 -1.62 -10.36 -1.58
N ASN A 93 -0.78 -10.28 -0.61
CA ASN A 93 -1.22 -10.24 0.76
C ASN A 93 -1.87 -8.89 1.06
N SER A 94 -3.18 -8.90 1.20
CA SER A 94 -3.97 -7.73 1.53
C SER A 94 -3.97 -7.38 3.01
N GLY A 95 -3.26 -8.10 3.82
CA GLY A 95 -3.26 -7.98 5.28
C GLY A 95 -2.93 -6.61 5.86
N GLY A 96 -3.09 -5.59 5.08
CA GLY A 96 -3.13 -4.18 5.50
C GLY A 96 -1.79 -3.57 5.87
N ALA A 97 -0.72 -4.34 6.00
CA ALA A 97 0.55 -3.81 6.48
C ALA A 97 1.64 -3.73 5.42
N LEU A 98 1.66 -4.64 4.43
CA LEU A 98 2.70 -4.65 3.40
C LEU A 98 2.29 -3.99 2.08
N GLY A 99 1.00 -3.71 1.90
CA GLY A 99 0.48 -3.26 0.62
C GLY A 99 0.64 -4.34 -0.47
N PHE A 100 0.07 -4.08 -1.66
CA PHE A 100 -0.04 -5.04 -2.76
C PHE A 100 1.24 -5.28 -3.54
N GLN A 101 2.35 -4.69 -3.14
CA GLN A 101 3.56 -4.68 -3.92
C GLN A 101 4.81 -5.09 -3.17
N ALA A 102 4.64 -5.64 -1.99
CA ALA A 102 5.71 -6.38 -1.40
C ALA A 102 6.09 -7.49 -2.38
N GLN A 103 7.36 -7.65 -2.60
CA GLN A 103 7.92 -8.75 -3.37
C GLN A 103 8.30 -9.86 -2.40
N ALA A 104 8.08 -11.10 -2.81
CA ALA A 104 8.53 -12.24 -2.01
C ALA A 104 10.05 -12.20 -1.86
N THR A 105 10.78 -11.97 -2.94
CA THR A 105 12.23 -11.87 -2.94
C THR A 105 12.70 -10.58 -3.61
N LYS A 106 13.87 -10.05 -3.22
CA LYS A 106 14.42 -8.77 -3.69
C LYS A 106 15.85 -8.94 -4.18
N PRO A 107 16.06 -9.51 -5.39
CA PRO A 107 17.41 -9.68 -5.91
C PRO A 107 18.18 -8.35 -5.89
N SER A 108 19.46 -8.45 -5.56
CA SER A 108 20.33 -7.27 -5.59
C SER A 108 20.42 -6.69 -7.00
N ILE A 109 20.66 -5.38 -7.13
CA ILE A 109 20.87 -4.78 -8.46
C ILE A 109 22.06 -5.40 -9.18
N ASP A 110 23.00 -6.00 -8.45
CA ASP A 110 24.14 -6.71 -8.99
C ASP A 110 23.78 -8.08 -9.58
N ALA A 111 22.67 -8.66 -9.14
CA ALA A 111 22.10 -9.89 -9.71
C ALA A 111 21.22 -9.64 -10.93
N VAL A 112 20.74 -8.40 -11.15
CA VAL A 112 19.85 -8.09 -12.27
C VAL A 112 20.65 -7.96 -13.56
N GLY A 113 20.26 -8.72 -14.56
CA GLY A 113 20.80 -8.68 -15.93
C GLY A 113 20.05 -7.70 -16.82
N GLU A 114 18.72 -7.75 -16.80
CA GLU A 114 17.84 -6.87 -17.59
C GLU A 114 16.59 -6.54 -16.77
N PHE A 115 16.12 -5.32 -16.94
CA PHE A 115 14.89 -4.82 -16.36
C PHE A 115 14.02 -4.22 -17.47
N LYS A 116 12.82 -4.79 -17.68
CA LYS A 116 11.85 -4.32 -18.68
C LYS A 116 10.54 -3.95 -18.01
N VAL A 117 9.99 -2.80 -18.37
CA VAL A 117 8.63 -2.39 -17.99
C VAL A 117 7.80 -2.23 -19.25
N ILE A 118 6.65 -2.88 -19.32
CA ILE A 118 5.66 -2.70 -20.38
C ILE A 118 4.44 -2.04 -19.75
N THR A 119 4.04 -0.89 -20.24
CA THR A 119 2.95 -0.11 -19.66
C THR A 119 1.65 -0.15 -20.46
N ASN A 120 1.72 -0.31 -21.79
CA ASN A 120 0.55 -0.35 -22.66
C ASN A 120 0.73 -1.28 -23.84
N ASN A 121 -0.37 -1.67 -24.48
CA ASN A 121 -0.41 -2.62 -25.61
C ASN A 121 0.41 -3.90 -25.36
N ILE A 122 0.21 -4.48 -24.21
CA ILE A 122 0.92 -5.66 -23.73
C ILE A 122 0.55 -6.86 -24.62
N SER A 123 1.54 -7.64 -25.06
CA SER A 123 1.33 -8.86 -25.87
C SER A 123 0.27 -9.79 -25.25
N ALA A 124 -0.46 -10.51 -26.10
CA ALA A 124 -1.46 -11.51 -25.64
C ALA A 124 -0.87 -12.63 -24.77
N GLU A 125 0.43 -12.84 -24.84
CA GLU A 125 1.20 -13.73 -23.95
C GLU A 125 1.00 -13.39 -22.46
N TYR A 126 0.83 -12.10 -22.13
CA TYR A 126 0.67 -11.65 -20.75
C TYR A 126 -0.79 -11.34 -20.41
N GLY A 127 -1.30 -11.91 -19.33
CA GLY A 127 -2.63 -11.68 -18.79
C GLY A 127 -2.65 -11.46 -17.29
N TYR A 128 -3.76 -11.83 -16.65
CA TYR A 128 -3.97 -11.90 -15.23
C TYR A 128 -4.08 -10.55 -14.47
N ARG A 129 -3.43 -9.49 -14.96
CA ARG A 129 -3.50 -8.11 -14.43
C ARG A 129 -3.52 -7.11 -15.55
N MET A 130 -4.23 -6.00 -15.36
CA MET A 130 -4.45 -4.97 -16.39
C MET A 130 -3.32 -3.94 -16.49
N GLY A 131 -2.58 -3.73 -15.40
CA GLY A 131 -1.55 -2.70 -15.29
C GLY A 131 -0.21 -3.14 -15.88
N ALA A 132 0.86 -2.42 -15.54
CA ALA A 132 2.19 -2.66 -16.06
C ALA A 132 2.70 -4.09 -15.77
N LYS A 133 3.54 -4.59 -16.69
CA LYS A 133 4.35 -5.78 -16.49
C LYS A 133 5.79 -5.36 -16.26
N VAL A 134 6.31 -5.67 -15.09
CA VAL A 134 7.73 -5.50 -14.75
C VAL A 134 8.38 -6.86 -14.87
N ILE A 135 9.31 -6.97 -15.81
CA ILE A 135 10.01 -8.21 -16.12
C ILE A 135 11.46 -8.02 -15.75
N VAL A 136 11.92 -8.84 -14.80
CA VAL A 136 13.29 -8.81 -14.30
C VAL A 136 13.95 -10.12 -14.67
N SER A 137 15.08 -10.04 -15.38
CA SER A 137 15.89 -11.20 -15.69
C SER A 137 17.16 -11.15 -14.85
N THR A 138 17.47 -12.24 -14.15
CA THR A 138 18.70 -12.35 -13.36
C THR A 138 19.87 -12.71 -14.25
N LYS A 139 21.09 -12.36 -13.81
CA LYS A 139 22.32 -12.78 -14.48
C LYS A 139 22.49 -14.29 -14.47
N SER A 140 23.25 -14.79 -15.40
CA SER A 140 23.69 -16.18 -15.53
C SER A 140 25.22 -16.29 -15.45
N GLY A 141 25.73 -17.48 -15.17
CA GLY A 141 27.13 -17.77 -15.36
C GLY A 141 27.51 -17.74 -16.83
N THR A 142 28.80 -17.54 -17.13
CA THR A 142 29.39 -17.55 -18.48
C THR A 142 30.58 -18.50 -18.52
N ASN A 143 31.25 -18.62 -19.68
CA ASN A 143 32.48 -19.39 -19.80
C ASN A 143 33.67 -18.81 -19.04
N GLN A 144 33.56 -17.55 -18.58
CA GLN A 144 34.57 -16.88 -17.78
C GLN A 144 34.04 -16.70 -16.36
N LEU A 145 34.90 -16.91 -15.38
CA LEU A 145 34.58 -16.60 -13.98
C LEU A 145 34.50 -15.07 -13.85
N HIS A 146 33.41 -14.57 -13.26
CA HIS A 146 33.19 -13.15 -13.01
C HIS A 146 32.39 -12.96 -11.73
N GLY A 147 32.58 -11.81 -11.10
CA GLY A 147 31.87 -11.55 -9.86
C GLY A 147 32.09 -10.14 -9.34
N SER A 148 31.50 -9.88 -8.19
CA SER A 148 31.70 -8.63 -7.46
C SER A 148 31.52 -8.83 -5.96
N ALA A 149 32.19 -8.01 -5.17
CA ALA A 149 31.94 -7.86 -3.75
C ALA A 149 31.81 -6.37 -3.45
N TYR A 150 30.87 -6.00 -2.58
CA TYR A 150 30.60 -4.57 -2.34
C TYR A 150 30.13 -4.30 -0.92
N GLU A 151 30.34 -3.07 -0.49
CA GLU A 151 29.75 -2.48 0.70
C GLU A 151 29.27 -1.06 0.40
N PHE A 152 28.07 -0.73 0.91
CA PHE A 152 27.49 0.62 0.89
C PHE A 152 27.12 1.04 2.30
N LEU A 153 27.62 2.23 2.70
CA LEU A 153 27.50 2.78 4.05
C LEU A 153 26.72 4.08 4.05
N ARG A 154 25.74 4.21 4.95
CA ARG A 154 25.09 5.46 5.34
C ARG A 154 25.28 5.74 6.82
N ASN A 155 25.43 7.01 7.16
CA ASN A 155 25.55 7.45 8.54
C ASN A 155 24.91 8.85 8.70
N ASP A 156 24.05 9.00 9.70
CA ASP A 156 23.35 10.25 10.01
C ASP A 156 24.26 11.45 10.16
N LYS A 157 25.51 11.28 10.60
CA LYS A 157 26.48 12.38 10.73
C LYS A 157 26.75 13.13 9.43
N LEU A 158 26.51 12.47 8.28
CA LEU A 158 26.71 13.02 6.93
C LEU A 158 25.41 13.57 6.32
N ASP A 159 24.27 13.26 6.92
CA ASP A 159 22.95 13.55 6.40
C ASP A 159 22.45 14.93 6.77
N GLY A 160 21.48 15.45 6.04
CA GLY A 160 20.69 16.61 6.43
C GLY A 160 19.78 16.30 7.63
N THR A 161 19.20 17.34 8.22
CA THR A 161 18.14 17.22 9.24
C THR A 161 16.78 17.36 8.57
N ASN A 162 15.78 16.59 9.02
CA ASN A 162 14.40 16.72 8.54
C ASN A 162 13.88 18.14 8.81
N PHE A 163 13.06 18.66 7.89
CA PHE A 163 12.55 20.03 7.97
C PHE A 163 11.86 20.35 9.29
N PHE A 164 10.95 19.48 9.75
CA PHE A 164 10.21 19.72 10.99
C PHE A 164 11.05 19.51 12.25
N ALA A 165 11.98 18.56 12.25
CA ALA A 165 12.93 18.40 13.33
C ALA A 165 13.82 19.65 13.47
N ASN A 166 14.32 20.19 12.35
CA ASN A 166 15.11 21.41 12.32
C ASN A 166 14.30 22.64 12.77
N ARG A 167 13.04 22.79 12.30
CA ARG A 167 12.14 23.88 12.70
C ARG A 167 11.85 23.88 14.19
N SER A 168 11.71 22.70 14.79
CA SER A 168 11.40 22.54 16.22
C SER A 168 12.63 22.53 17.12
N GLY A 169 13.84 22.64 16.55
CA GLY A 169 15.08 22.54 17.32
C GLY A 169 15.38 21.15 17.89
N ASN A 170 14.70 20.12 17.38
CA ASN A 170 14.90 18.74 17.84
C ASN A 170 16.20 18.15 17.26
N GLU A 171 16.80 17.24 18.00
CA GLU A 171 17.97 16.50 17.55
C GLU A 171 17.65 15.67 16.30
N LYS A 172 18.68 15.55 15.45
CA LYS A 172 18.59 14.71 14.25
C LYS A 172 18.53 13.25 14.64
N PRO A 173 17.51 12.48 14.17
CA PRO A 173 17.45 11.04 14.40
C PRO A 173 18.68 10.32 13.85
N THR A 174 19.13 9.28 14.57
CA THR A 174 20.25 8.45 14.14
C THR A 174 19.91 7.64 12.90
N LEU A 175 20.86 7.45 11.99
CA LEU A 175 20.78 6.50 10.88
C LEU A 175 22.10 5.77 10.72
N ARG A 176 22.04 4.44 10.76
CA ARG A 176 23.15 3.57 10.42
C ARG A 176 22.65 2.51 9.45
N ARG A 177 23.20 2.49 8.23
CA ARG A 177 22.85 1.48 7.24
C ARG A 177 24.10 0.94 6.56
N ASN A 178 24.24 -0.38 6.60
CA ASN A 178 25.26 -1.13 5.88
C ASN A 178 24.57 -2.09 4.91
N GLN A 179 24.96 -2.06 3.65
CA GLN A 179 24.56 -3.05 2.65
C GLN A 179 25.80 -3.74 2.11
N LEU A 180 25.92 -5.02 2.43
CA LEU A 180 27.03 -5.89 2.02
C LEU A 180 26.51 -6.85 0.94
N GLY A 181 27.33 -7.23 -0.01
CA GLY A 181 26.94 -8.27 -0.94
C GLY A 181 28.07 -8.75 -1.82
N ALA A 182 27.82 -9.89 -2.42
CA ALA A 182 28.73 -10.52 -3.38
C ALA A 182 27.96 -11.25 -4.47
N THR A 183 28.56 -11.30 -5.65
CA THR A 183 28.07 -12.12 -6.75
C THR A 183 29.22 -12.92 -7.35
N ILE A 184 28.94 -14.13 -7.82
CA ILE A 184 29.88 -14.95 -8.56
C ILE A 184 29.15 -15.74 -9.64
N GLY A 185 29.69 -15.78 -10.83
CA GLY A 185 29.14 -16.55 -11.94
C GLY A 185 30.24 -17.16 -12.78
N GLY A 186 30.02 -18.37 -13.29
CA GLY A 186 31.00 -19.07 -14.11
C GLY A 186 30.51 -20.40 -14.65
N PRO A 187 31.38 -21.14 -15.37
CA PRO A 187 31.02 -22.44 -15.91
C PRO A 187 31.24 -23.55 -14.85
N ILE A 188 30.24 -24.43 -14.69
CA ILE A 188 30.46 -25.75 -14.09
C ILE A 188 31.08 -26.66 -15.13
N VAL A 189 30.53 -26.68 -16.34
CA VAL A 189 31.08 -27.33 -17.52
C VAL A 189 31.07 -26.31 -18.64
N LYS A 190 32.24 -26.00 -19.21
CA LYS A 190 32.38 -25.03 -20.31
C LYS A 190 31.42 -25.34 -21.45
N ASN A 191 30.74 -24.31 -21.96
CA ASN A 191 29.75 -24.32 -23.04
C ASN A 191 28.45 -25.08 -22.71
N LYS A 192 28.35 -25.79 -21.57
CA LYS A 192 27.18 -26.62 -21.26
C LYS A 192 26.47 -26.21 -19.99
N MET A 193 27.19 -26.07 -18.86
CA MET A 193 26.59 -25.85 -17.56
C MET A 193 27.19 -24.63 -16.89
N PHE A 194 26.33 -23.75 -16.42
CA PHE A 194 26.73 -22.50 -15.79
C PHE A 194 25.98 -22.34 -14.46
N ALA A 195 26.64 -21.66 -13.53
CA ALA A 195 26.02 -21.25 -12.28
C ALA A 195 26.25 -19.75 -12.02
N PHE A 196 25.31 -19.15 -11.36
CA PHE A 196 25.39 -17.79 -10.83
C PHE A 196 24.84 -17.77 -9.41
N PHE A 197 25.57 -17.10 -8.53
CA PHE A 197 25.18 -16.88 -7.14
C PHE A 197 25.25 -15.41 -6.80
N SER A 198 24.26 -14.90 -6.04
CA SER A 198 24.23 -13.57 -5.46
C SER A 198 23.83 -13.65 -4.00
N TRP A 199 24.48 -12.86 -3.18
CA TRP A 199 24.12 -12.62 -1.79
C TRP A 199 24.13 -11.12 -1.50
N GLN A 200 23.15 -10.66 -0.73
CA GLN A 200 23.09 -9.31 -0.20
C GLN A 200 22.52 -9.33 1.22
N SER A 201 23.15 -8.60 2.13
CA SER A 201 22.62 -8.33 3.47
C SER A 201 22.50 -6.82 3.69
N THR A 202 21.42 -6.43 4.37
CA THR A 202 21.18 -5.04 4.77
C THR A 202 20.91 -4.99 6.25
N TYR A 203 21.68 -4.15 6.95
CA TYR A 203 21.50 -3.83 8.36
C TYR A 203 21.19 -2.35 8.49
N GLU A 204 19.98 -2.02 8.97
CA GLU A 204 19.58 -0.62 9.19
C GLU A 204 19.13 -0.41 10.64
N ARG A 205 19.55 0.72 11.20
CA ARG A 205 19.08 1.24 12.47
C ARG A 205 18.68 2.69 12.23
N LEU A 206 17.40 3.01 12.43
CA LEU A 206 16.86 4.35 12.18
C LEU A 206 16.15 4.86 13.43
N GLY A 207 16.69 5.93 14.00
CA GLY A 207 16.06 6.63 15.10
C GLY A 207 14.69 7.18 14.70
N GLN A 208 13.72 7.02 15.57
CA GLN A 208 12.42 7.67 15.48
C GLN A 208 12.36 8.78 16.54
N SER A 209 11.51 9.76 16.32
CA SER A 209 11.27 10.80 17.32
C SER A 209 9.77 10.91 17.54
N PHE A 210 9.33 10.63 18.75
CA PHE A 210 7.93 10.69 19.15
C PHE A 210 7.76 11.76 20.21
N LEU A 211 6.81 12.65 19.98
CA LEU A 211 6.31 13.59 20.99
C LEU A 211 4.89 13.16 21.34
N SER A 212 4.68 12.73 22.56
CA SER A 212 3.44 12.15 23.04
C SER A 212 2.87 12.94 24.22
N SER A 213 1.57 12.89 24.40
CA SER A 213 0.93 13.37 25.62
C SER A 213 0.74 12.19 26.58
N VAL A 214 1.36 12.23 27.74
CA VAL A 214 1.23 11.22 28.80
C VAL A 214 0.60 11.84 30.04
N PRO A 215 -0.10 11.08 30.92
CA PRO A 215 -0.67 11.60 32.13
C PRO A 215 0.42 12.09 33.09
N THR A 216 0.18 13.25 33.72
CA THR A 216 1.04 13.78 34.78
C THR A 216 0.89 12.98 36.06
N ALA A 217 1.83 13.09 37.02
CA ALA A 217 1.71 12.43 38.33
C ALA A 217 0.43 12.87 39.07
N ALA A 218 0.03 14.14 38.94
CA ALA A 218 -1.22 14.64 39.45
C ALA A 218 -2.43 13.88 38.89
N VAL A 219 -2.51 13.74 37.57
CA VAL A 219 -3.59 13.01 36.89
C VAL A 219 -3.59 11.52 37.29
N LYS A 220 -2.42 10.89 37.37
CA LYS A 220 -2.31 9.49 37.84
C LYS A 220 -2.81 9.32 39.30
N SER A 221 -2.67 10.36 40.13
CA SER A 221 -3.20 10.37 41.52
C SER A 221 -4.64 10.87 41.60
N GLY A 222 -5.33 11.15 40.51
CA GLY A 222 -6.72 11.57 40.42
C GLY A 222 -6.96 13.06 40.40
N ASP A 223 -5.92 13.90 40.39
CA ASP A 223 -6.03 15.37 40.36
C ASP A 223 -6.02 15.92 38.92
N PHE A 224 -7.18 16.37 38.46
CA PHE A 224 -7.40 16.96 37.16
C PHE A 224 -7.40 18.51 37.17
N SER A 225 -7.16 19.14 38.29
CA SER A 225 -7.23 20.60 38.45
C SER A 225 -6.26 21.34 37.52
N GLY A 226 -5.14 20.72 37.18
CA GLY A 226 -4.11 21.26 36.28
C GLY A 226 -4.33 21.00 34.78
N GLU A 227 -5.37 20.23 34.44
CA GLU A 227 -5.67 19.95 33.05
C GLU A 227 -6.35 21.13 32.31
N PRO A 228 -6.12 21.33 31.01
CA PRO A 228 -6.82 22.35 30.22
C PRO A 228 -8.29 21.95 29.99
N ASP A 229 -9.18 22.97 29.92
CA ASP A 229 -10.56 22.73 29.51
C ASP A 229 -10.62 22.06 28.11
N PRO A 230 -11.62 21.16 27.90
CA PRO A 230 -12.67 20.72 28.84
C PRO A 230 -12.27 19.57 29.77
N ASN A 231 -11.07 19.02 29.66
CA ASN A 231 -10.65 17.82 30.40
C ASN A 231 -10.48 18.02 31.91
N ARG A 232 -10.39 19.28 32.39
CA ARG A 232 -10.28 19.60 33.79
C ARG A 232 -11.60 19.42 34.51
N ALA A 233 -12.69 19.83 33.90
CA ALA A 233 -14.02 19.78 34.50
C ALA A 233 -14.58 18.36 34.44
N ILE A 234 -14.32 17.57 35.50
CA ILE A 234 -14.74 16.18 35.61
C ILE A 234 -15.88 16.04 36.64
N TYR A 235 -16.85 15.22 36.28
CA TYR A 235 -18.10 15.02 37.04
C TYR A 235 -18.23 13.56 37.45
N ASP A 236 -18.88 13.33 38.62
CA ASP A 236 -19.08 11.98 39.14
C ASP A 236 -20.25 11.29 38.41
N PRO A 237 -19.96 10.19 37.67
CA PRO A 237 -21.00 9.48 36.93
C PRO A 237 -22.12 8.89 37.79
N GLN A 238 -21.93 8.79 39.09
CA GLN A 238 -22.92 8.25 40.04
C GLN A 238 -23.86 9.31 40.62
N THR A 239 -23.71 10.58 40.22
CA THR A 239 -24.47 11.70 40.83
C THR A 239 -25.48 12.32 39.87
N LEU A 240 -26.01 11.56 38.92
CA LEU A 240 -26.99 12.05 37.95
C LEU A 240 -28.28 12.47 38.68
N ASN A 241 -28.66 13.76 38.56
CA ASN A 241 -29.90 14.29 39.13
C ASN A 241 -31.08 14.14 38.14
N ASP A 242 -32.28 14.52 38.61
CA ASP A 242 -33.51 14.44 37.83
C ASP A 242 -33.51 15.36 36.59
N GLU A 243 -32.66 16.37 36.57
CA GLU A 243 -32.45 17.28 35.44
C GLU A 243 -31.48 16.73 34.40
N GLY A 244 -30.91 15.53 34.61
CA GLY A 244 -29.97 14.90 33.73
C GLY A 244 -28.54 15.46 33.77
N VAL A 245 -28.17 16.13 34.86
CA VAL A 245 -26.88 16.76 35.10
C VAL A 245 -26.15 16.06 36.24
N ARG A 246 -24.82 15.91 36.12
CA ARG A 246 -23.95 15.32 37.14
C ARG A 246 -23.29 16.39 38.00
N GLN A 247 -22.91 16.03 39.25
CA GLN A 247 -22.13 16.89 40.14
C GLN A 247 -20.64 16.77 39.86
N ALA A 248 -19.93 17.90 39.85
CA ALA A 248 -18.49 17.90 39.69
C ALA A 248 -17.81 17.20 40.89
N PHE A 249 -16.72 16.49 40.61
CA PHE A 249 -15.83 16.02 41.67
C PHE A 249 -15.27 17.22 42.44
N PRO A 250 -15.26 17.20 43.79
CA PRO A 250 -14.69 18.29 44.60
C PRO A 250 -13.24 18.58 44.16
N ASN A 251 -12.94 19.85 43.88
CA ASN A 251 -11.64 20.31 43.40
C ASN A 251 -11.13 19.57 42.14
N PHE A 252 -12.03 18.96 41.34
CA PHE A 252 -11.69 18.10 40.20
C PHE A 252 -10.77 16.93 40.57
N GLN A 253 -10.97 16.36 41.77
CA GLN A 253 -10.19 15.24 42.27
C GLN A 253 -11.05 13.98 42.43
N ILE A 254 -10.57 12.87 41.86
CA ILE A 254 -11.16 11.53 42.03
C ILE A 254 -10.50 10.89 43.25
N PRO A 255 -11.24 10.51 44.27
CA PRO A 255 -10.68 9.79 45.44
C PRO A 255 -10.07 8.44 45.01
N SER A 256 -8.89 8.10 45.55
CA SER A 256 -8.21 6.85 45.23
C SER A 256 -9.03 5.58 45.49
N SER A 257 -9.95 5.65 46.46
CA SER A 257 -10.92 4.56 46.75
C SER A 257 -11.89 4.27 45.59
N ARG A 258 -11.98 5.18 44.60
CA ARG A 258 -12.84 5.06 43.43
C ARG A 258 -12.09 4.50 42.24
N PHE A 259 -10.76 4.34 42.31
CA PHE A 259 -9.94 3.86 41.21
C PHE A 259 -10.27 2.41 40.85
N ASP A 260 -10.37 2.15 39.59
CA ASP A 260 -10.43 0.80 39.08
C ASP A 260 -9.02 0.15 39.14
N PRO A 261 -8.86 -1.01 39.78
CA PRO A 261 -7.53 -1.59 40.02
C PRO A 261 -6.79 -1.95 38.74
N VAL A 262 -7.49 -2.40 37.69
CA VAL A 262 -6.89 -2.76 36.39
C VAL A 262 -6.34 -1.53 35.70
N THR A 263 -7.15 -0.50 35.56
CA THR A 263 -6.73 0.71 34.85
C THR A 263 -5.70 1.52 35.65
N ALA A 264 -5.75 1.50 37.00
CA ALA A 264 -4.72 2.10 37.84
C ALA A 264 -3.35 1.41 37.62
N ALA A 265 -3.32 0.07 37.55
CA ALA A 265 -2.10 -0.70 37.24
C ALA A 265 -1.55 -0.39 35.83
N VAL A 266 -2.42 -0.27 34.85
CA VAL A 266 -2.03 0.10 33.47
C VAL A 266 -1.56 1.56 33.38
N LEU A 267 -2.18 2.49 34.12
CA LEU A 267 -1.71 3.88 34.14
C LEU A 267 -0.36 4.03 34.85
N ALA A 268 -0.05 3.17 35.82
CA ALA A 268 1.23 3.19 36.52
C ALA A 268 2.42 2.88 35.62
N ILE A 269 2.25 2.12 34.54
CA ILE A 269 3.32 1.85 33.57
C ILE A 269 3.53 2.97 32.55
N SER A 270 2.62 3.94 32.46
CA SER A 270 2.82 5.11 31.63
C SER A 270 4.04 5.90 32.11
N PRO A 271 4.98 6.30 31.24
CA PRO A 271 6.11 7.11 31.69
C PRO A 271 5.65 8.46 32.23
N ASP A 272 6.47 9.04 33.11
CA ASP A 272 6.25 10.41 33.57
C ASP A 272 6.69 11.42 32.50
N PRO A 273 6.07 12.62 32.47
CA PRO A 273 6.50 13.67 31.54
C PRO A 273 7.98 14.00 31.66
N ASN A 274 8.68 14.17 30.53
CA ASN A 274 10.04 14.66 30.46
C ASN A 274 10.15 16.00 29.71
N GLN A 275 8.99 16.57 29.36
CA GLN A 275 8.84 17.91 28.79
C GLN A 275 7.80 18.67 29.59
N PRO A 276 7.87 20.02 29.63
CA PRO A 276 6.91 20.84 30.37
C PRO A 276 5.50 20.77 29.77
N GLY A 277 4.48 20.97 30.62
CA GLY A 277 3.08 21.05 30.25
C GLY A 277 2.31 19.73 30.43
N THR A 278 1.03 19.76 30.08
CA THR A 278 0.10 18.63 30.22
C THR A 278 -0.18 17.95 28.86
N ARG A 279 0.30 18.53 27.77
CA ARG A 279 0.20 17.97 26.40
C ARG A 279 1.55 18.06 25.72
N ASN A 280 1.81 17.08 24.82
CA ASN A 280 3.10 16.94 24.16
C ASN A 280 4.27 16.98 25.16
N ASN A 281 4.08 16.33 26.31
CA ASN A 281 4.91 16.43 27.48
C ASN A 281 5.88 15.25 27.68
N PHE A 282 5.96 14.36 26.67
CA PHE A 282 6.90 13.23 26.69
C PHE A 282 7.56 13.05 25.33
N PHE A 283 8.87 13.27 25.30
CA PHE A 283 9.70 12.99 24.14
C PHE A 283 10.43 11.66 24.32
N PHE A 284 10.35 10.81 23.27
CA PHE A 284 11.03 9.52 23.24
C PHE A 284 11.65 9.26 21.87
N SER A 285 12.91 8.81 21.84
CA SER A 285 13.66 8.60 20.61
C SER A 285 14.21 7.17 20.53
N PRO A 286 13.36 6.17 20.27
CA PRO A 286 13.79 4.79 20.06
C PRO A 286 14.37 4.59 18.65
N SER A 287 14.93 3.40 18.40
CA SER A 287 15.43 3.02 17.09
C SER A 287 14.64 1.86 16.50
N ASP A 288 14.18 2.04 15.28
CA ASP A 288 13.71 0.96 14.42
C ASP A 288 14.89 0.15 13.87
N SER A 289 14.66 -1.10 13.50
CA SER A 289 15.68 -1.93 12.87
C SER A 289 15.16 -2.72 11.67
N ILE A 290 16.04 -2.92 10.70
CA ILE A 290 15.86 -3.87 9.60
C ILE A 290 17.13 -4.73 9.53
N ASN A 291 16.94 -6.04 9.53
CA ASN A 291 17.95 -7.01 9.16
C ASN A 291 17.39 -7.81 7.99
N SER A 292 18.06 -7.78 6.85
CA SER A 292 17.56 -8.43 5.64
C SER A 292 18.68 -9.21 4.97
N HIS A 293 18.40 -10.45 4.58
CA HIS A 293 19.29 -11.32 3.85
C HIS A 293 18.61 -11.81 2.58
N GLN A 294 19.27 -11.67 1.45
CA GLN A 294 18.80 -12.12 0.15
C GLN A 294 19.85 -13.03 -0.50
N TYR A 295 19.41 -14.16 -0.99
CA TYR A 295 20.23 -15.12 -1.73
C TYR A 295 19.55 -15.44 -3.07
N ASP A 296 20.30 -15.46 -4.15
CA ASP A 296 19.83 -15.86 -5.47
C ASP A 296 20.81 -16.87 -6.05
N ILE A 297 20.31 -18.01 -6.48
CA ILE A 297 21.09 -19.09 -7.10
C ILE A 297 20.42 -19.40 -8.45
N LYS A 298 21.18 -19.36 -9.52
CA LYS A 298 20.71 -19.74 -10.86
C LYS A 298 21.65 -20.74 -11.48
N TRP A 299 21.08 -21.75 -12.06
CA TRP A 299 21.75 -22.80 -12.79
C TRP A 299 21.19 -22.88 -14.19
N ASP A 300 22.05 -22.83 -15.21
CA ASP A 300 21.71 -22.91 -16.62
C ASP A 300 22.36 -24.15 -17.23
N TYR A 301 21.64 -24.90 -18.03
CA TYR A 301 22.12 -26.10 -18.69
C TYR A 301 21.70 -26.16 -20.17
N ASN A 302 22.69 -26.10 -21.06
CA ASN A 302 22.55 -26.37 -22.48
C ASN A 302 22.68 -27.90 -22.67
N ILE A 303 21.56 -28.59 -22.76
CA ILE A 303 21.49 -30.06 -22.90
C ILE A 303 22.15 -30.42 -24.22
N ASN A 304 21.74 -29.75 -25.29
CA ASN A 304 22.31 -29.81 -26.64
C ASN A 304 22.03 -28.49 -27.37
N GLU A 305 22.20 -28.42 -28.69
CA GLU A 305 21.97 -27.23 -29.50
C GLU A 305 20.47 -26.83 -29.58
N GLU A 306 19.56 -27.82 -29.43
CA GLU A 306 18.14 -27.64 -29.54
C GLU A 306 17.44 -27.43 -28.18
N HIS A 307 18.00 -27.96 -27.10
CA HIS A 307 17.36 -27.99 -25.77
C HIS A 307 18.22 -27.33 -24.72
N ARG A 308 17.62 -26.40 -23.98
CA ARG A 308 18.24 -25.77 -22.81
C ARG A 308 17.23 -25.60 -21.68
N THR A 309 17.74 -25.56 -20.46
CA THR A 309 16.94 -25.36 -19.28
C THR A 309 17.66 -24.47 -18.29
N PHE A 310 16.90 -23.77 -17.46
CA PHE A 310 17.43 -23.12 -16.27
C PHE A 310 16.54 -23.37 -15.07
N ILE A 311 17.12 -23.28 -13.89
CA ILE A 311 16.42 -23.22 -12.60
C ILE A 311 17.03 -22.08 -11.81
N ARG A 312 16.18 -21.21 -11.24
CA ARG A 312 16.58 -20.16 -10.30
C ARG A 312 15.82 -20.34 -8.99
N TYR A 313 16.52 -20.23 -7.88
CA TYR A 313 15.96 -20.20 -6.55
C TYR A 313 16.43 -18.94 -5.82
N SER A 314 15.49 -18.16 -5.31
CA SER A 314 15.75 -16.96 -4.52
C SER A 314 15.14 -17.11 -3.14
N ILE A 315 15.89 -16.71 -2.12
CA ILE A 315 15.52 -16.77 -0.71
C ILE A 315 15.66 -15.37 -0.13
N ARG A 316 14.67 -14.93 0.62
CA ARG A 316 14.72 -13.72 1.45
C ARG A 316 14.43 -14.10 2.90
N ASP A 317 15.17 -13.49 3.79
CA ASP A 317 14.93 -13.52 5.24
C ASP A 317 15.07 -12.09 5.75
N GLU A 318 13.99 -11.51 6.30
CA GLU A 318 13.99 -10.12 6.72
C GLU A 318 13.15 -9.91 7.97
N ASP A 319 13.82 -9.34 9.00
CA ASP A 319 13.23 -8.97 10.27
C ASP A 319 13.16 -7.44 10.38
N VAL A 320 12.00 -6.93 10.73
CA VAL A 320 11.75 -5.49 10.93
C VAL A 320 11.21 -5.25 12.33
N LEU A 321 11.83 -4.34 13.06
CA LEU A 321 11.27 -3.77 14.28
C LEU A 321 10.84 -2.33 14.00
N ASN A 322 9.56 -2.04 14.17
CA ASN A 322 9.03 -0.70 14.29
C ASN A 322 8.81 -0.40 15.76
N SER A 323 9.57 0.54 16.28
CA SER A 323 9.60 0.85 17.71
C SER A 323 8.28 1.43 18.23
N CYS A 324 8.03 1.22 19.49
CA CYS A 324 6.93 1.83 20.21
C CYS A 324 7.17 3.33 20.44
N PRO A 325 6.14 4.19 20.38
CA PRO A 325 6.27 5.61 20.73
C PRO A 325 6.35 5.91 22.23
N LEU A 326 6.14 4.92 23.08
CA LEU A 326 6.42 4.95 24.52
C LEU A 326 7.36 3.78 24.85
N PRO A 327 8.16 3.87 25.93
CA PRO A 327 8.93 2.74 26.42
C PRO A 327 8.04 1.52 26.72
N LEU A 328 8.59 0.31 26.56
CA LEU A 328 7.91 -0.90 27.03
C LEU A 328 7.83 -0.89 28.56
N PRO A 329 6.74 -1.40 29.17
CA PRO A 329 5.62 -2.07 28.52
C PRO A 329 4.47 -1.16 28.07
N ALA A 330 4.55 0.16 28.24
CA ALA A 330 3.49 1.10 27.84
C ALA A 330 3.24 1.13 26.31
N CYS A 331 4.27 0.99 25.49
CA CYS A 331 4.31 0.90 24.03
C CYS A 331 3.60 2.02 23.24
N GLY A 332 2.36 2.41 23.56
CA GLY A 332 1.67 3.52 22.90
C GLY A 332 0.82 3.12 21.67
N GLY A 333 0.50 1.84 21.50
CA GLY A 333 -0.50 1.36 20.55
C GLY A 333 -0.03 1.12 19.10
N THR A 334 1.27 1.27 18.78
CA THR A 334 1.72 1.20 17.37
C THR A 334 3.01 0.41 17.10
N GLY A 335 3.78 0.01 18.11
CA GLY A 335 4.98 -0.82 17.94
C GLY A 335 4.65 -2.19 17.35
N GLN A 336 5.56 -2.71 16.51
CA GLN A 336 5.39 -4.05 15.91
C GLN A 336 6.73 -4.65 15.50
N THR A 337 6.80 -5.97 15.50
CA THR A 337 7.79 -6.76 14.74
C THR A 337 7.16 -7.29 13.47
N VAL A 338 7.95 -7.45 12.43
CA VAL A 338 7.50 -8.02 11.15
C VAL A 338 8.55 -8.98 10.63
N ASP A 339 8.16 -10.24 10.45
CA ASP A 339 9.01 -11.26 9.86
C ASP A 339 8.55 -11.50 8.42
N LEU A 340 9.46 -11.43 7.47
CA LEU A 340 9.23 -11.46 6.03
C LEU A 340 10.14 -12.47 5.33
N PRO A 341 10.06 -13.77 5.65
CA PRO A 341 10.72 -14.77 4.84
C PRO A 341 10.03 -14.90 3.49
N GLY A 342 10.77 -15.23 2.45
CA GLY A 342 10.22 -15.39 1.11
C GLY A 342 11.07 -16.29 0.24
N ASP A 343 10.40 -17.14 -0.52
CA ASP A 343 10.99 -18.05 -1.48
C ASP A 343 10.37 -17.83 -2.86
N ASN A 344 11.20 -17.87 -3.90
CA ASN A 344 10.73 -17.80 -5.27
C ASN A 344 11.54 -18.72 -6.16
N VAL A 345 10.87 -19.66 -6.83
CA VAL A 345 11.45 -20.59 -7.79
C VAL A 345 10.98 -20.23 -9.20
N ALA A 346 11.90 -20.22 -10.15
CA ALA A 346 11.61 -20.14 -11.57
C ALA A 346 12.39 -21.23 -12.31
N ALA A 347 11.71 -21.97 -13.18
CA ALA A 347 12.34 -22.95 -14.05
C ALA A 347 11.75 -22.80 -15.46
N ALA A 348 12.59 -23.00 -16.49
CA ALA A 348 12.14 -23.07 -17.86
C ALA A 348 12.86 -24.18 -18.63
N PHE A 349 12.10 -24.83 -19.52
CA PHE A 349 12.63 -25.74 -20.51
C PHE A 349 12.32 -25.18 -21.90
N GLN A 350 13.35 -24.95 -22.66
CA GLN A 350 13.30 -24.34 -24.00
C GLN A 350 13.73 -25.33 -25.06
N SER A 351 12.95 -25.43 -26.12
CA SER A 351 13.19 -26.34 -27.24
C SER A 351 13.06 -25.60 -28.55
N THR A 352 14.04 -25.74 -29.42
CA THR A 352 14.04 -25.24 -30.79
C THR A 352 13.86 -26.42 -31.75
N PHE A 353 12.84 -26.37 -32.60
CA PHE A 353 12.54 -27.41 -33.58
C PHE A 353 12.84 -26.84 -34.98
N GLY A 354 14.03 -27.14 -35.49
CA GLY A 354 14.52 -26.53 -36.70
C GLY A 354 14.70 -25.00 -36.56
N ALA A 355 14.66 -24.30 -37.70
CA ALA A 355 14.91 -22.84 -37.72
C ALA A 355 13.67 -21.99 -37.45
N THR A 356 12.51 -22.57 -37.36
CA THR A 356 11.24 -21.82 -37.42
C THR A 356 10.29 -22.07 -36.27
N MET A 357 10.56 -23.00 -35.39
CA MET A 357 9.68 -23.33 -34.26
C MET A 357 10.45 -23.33 -32.94
N PHE A 358 9.83 -22.74 -31.94
CA PHE A 358 10.38 -22.63 -30.59
C PHE A 358 9.27 -22.85 -29.55
N ASN A 359 9.57 -23.66 -28.54
CA ASN A 359 8.69 -23.89 -27.41
C ASN A 359 9.40 -23.55 -26.10
N GLU A 360 8.64 -22.97 -25.19
CA GLU A 360 9.12 -22.68 -23.84
C GLU A 360 8.05 -23.06 -22.80
N LEU A 361 8.35 -24.11 -22.03
CA LEU A 361 7.59 -24.49 -20.84
C LEU A 361 8.21 -23.84 -19.61
N ARG A 362 7.41 -23.16 -18.79
CA ARG A 362 7.83 -22.49 -17.55
C ARG A 362 7.06 -22.98 -16.35
N PHE A 363 7.77 -23.07 -15.24
CA PHE A 363 7.22 -23.29 -13.90
C PHE A 363 7.67 -22.16 -12.99
N GLY A 364 6.75 -21.64 -12.17
CA GLY A 364 7.02 -20.67 -11.12
C GLY A 364 6.35 -21.08 -9.83
N PHE A 365 7.05 -20.89 -8.71
CA PHE A 365 6.49 -21.06 -7.38
C PHE A 365 6.99 -19.96 -6.47
N THR A 366 6.08 -19.36 -5.70
CA THR A 366 6.37 -18.30 -4.75
C THR A 366 5.73 -18.64 -3.42
N HIS A 367 6.53 -18.71 -2.38
CA HIS A 367 6.10 -18.85 -0.99
C HIS A 367 6.48 -17.58 -0.23
N PHE A 368 5.50 -16.90 0.38
CA PHE A 368 5.72 -15.67 1.09
C PHE A 368 4.88 -15.60 2.37
N PRO A 369 5.30 -16.27 3.44
CA PRO A 369 4.69 -16.09 4.74
C PRO A 369 5.10 -14.75 5.33
N THR A 370 4.17 -14.10 6.01
CA THR A 370 4.41 -12.84 6.70
C THR A 370 3.81 -12.91 8.10
N ARG A 371 4.59 -12.53 9.10
CA ARG A 371 4.12 -12.45 10.48
C ARG A 371 4.29 -11.04 10.99
N PHE A 372 3.18 -10.45 11.39
CA PHE A 372 3.15 -9.18 12.12
C PHE A 372 2.88 -9.51 13.57
N ASP A 373 3.72 -9.02 14.46
CA ASP A 373 3.57 -9.25 15.88
C ASP A 373 3.82 -7.98 16.68
N ILE A 374 3.60 -8.04 17.97
CA ILE A 374 3.90 -6.96 18.90
C ILE A 374 5.29 -7.16 19.50
N PRO A 375 6.00 -6.09 19.88
CA PRO A 375 7.35 -6.19 20.43
C PRO A 375 7.33 -6.57 21.93
N PHE A 376 6.56 -7.61 22.27
CA PHE A 376 6.44 -8.17 23.61
C PHE A 376 6.75 -9.65 23.59
N THR A 377 7.31 -10.16 24.69
CA THR A 377 7.62 -11.57 24.87
C THR A 377 6.85 -12.18 26.05
N GLU A 378 6.27 -11.36 26.92
CA GLU A 378 5.59 -11.78 28.13
C GLU A 378 4.08 -11.55 28.03
N ASN A 379 3.29 -12.44 28.61
CA ASN A 379 1.86 -12.23 28.83
C ASN A 379 1.67 -11.35 30.06
N LEU A 380 1.25 -10.11 29.85
CA LEU A 380 0.98 -9.14 30.92
C LEU A 380 -0.51 -9.01 31.25
N GLN A 381 -1.39 -9.72 30.54
CA GLN A 381 -2.83 -9.67 30.69
C GLN A 381 -3.26 -10.03 32.13
N SER A 382 -2.80 -11.18 32.61
CA SER A 382 -3.07 -11.65 33.95
C SER A 382 -2.42 -10.80 35.05
N GLN A 383 -1.24 -10.25 34.79
CA GLN A 383 -0.50 -9.36 35.69
C GLN A 383 -1.29 -8.08 36.02
N PHE A 384 -1.99 -7.53 35.03
CA PHE A 384 -2.86 -6.37 35.22
C PHE A 384 -4.26 -6.73 35.68
N GLY A 385 -4.59 -8.02 35.84
CA GLY A 385 -5.91 -8.47 36.24
C GLY A 385 -6.98 -8.30 35.15
N ILE A 386 -6.59 -8.28 33.88
CA ILE A 386 -7.51 -8.18 32.75
C ILE A 386 -8.11 -9.58 32.50
N LEU A 387 -9.41 -9.70 32.54
CA LEU A 387 -10.13 -10.98 32.47
C LEU A 387 -10.86 -11.16 31.13
N GLY A 388 -11.06 -12.40 30.70
CA GLY A 388 -11.98 -12.76 29.61
C GLY A 388 -11.49 -12.43 28.21
N ALA A 389 -10.20 -12.18 28.01
CA ALA A 389 -9.66 -12.02 26.67
C ALA A 389 -9.61 -13.38 25.93
N PRO A 390 -10.08 -13.48 24.70
CA PRO A 390 -10.10 -14.75 23.95
C PRO A 390 -8.72 -15.40 23.79
N GLY A 391 -7.66 -14.57 23.68
CA GLY A 391 -6.29 -15.03 23.55
C GLY A 391 -5.79 -15.86 24.72
N ASP A 392 -6.30 -15.61 25.92
CA ASP A 392 -5.88 -16.29 27.14
C ASP A 392 -6.27 -17.79 27.17
N THR A 393 -7.20 -18.19 26.29
CA THR A 393 -7.67 -19.58 26.18
C THR A 393 -7.04 -20.36 25.02
N LEU A 394 -6.15 -19.73 24.26
CA LEU A 394 -5.53 -20.30 23.06
C LEU A 394 -4.09 -20.68 23.38
N ASP A 395 -3.75 -21.96 23.20
CA ASP A 395 -2.39 -22.50 23.35
C ASP A 395 -1.68 -22.49 21.97
N ASP A 396 -1.49 -21.29 21.42
CA ASP A 396 -0.83 -21.11 20.10
C ASP A 396 0.47 -20.30 20.18
N GLY A 397 0.94 -20.00 21.39
CA GLY A 397 2.17 -19.24 21.64
C GLY A 397 2.08 -17.76 21.23
N LEU A 398 0.88 -17.22 21.05
CA LEU A 398 0.63 -15.85 20.65
C LEU A 398 -0.11 -15.02 21.74
N ASP A 399 -0.05 -15.44 22.99
CA ASP A 399 -0.73 -14.87 24.15
C ASP A 399 0.07 -13.75 24.86
N HIS A 400 1.20 -13.32 24.30
CA HIS A 400 2.03 -12.25 24.87
C HIS A 400 1.40 -10.84 24.75
N GLY A 401 1.83 -9.92 25.62
CA GLY A 401 1.30 -8.55 25.73
C GLY A 401 0.03 -8.44 26.60
N TYR A 402 -0.77 -7.41 26.35
CA TYR A 402 -2.02 -7.13 27.07
C TYR A 402 -2.98 -6.30 26.20
N ALA A 403 -4.20 -6.05 26.68
CA ALA A 403 -5.22 -5.28 25.97
C ALA A 403 -4.75 -3.85 25.65
N LEU A 404 -5.24 -3.30 24.55
CA LEU A 404 -5.02 -1.89 24.21
C LEU A 404 -6.00 -1.00 24.98
N PHE A 405 -5.47 0.03 25.65
CA PHE A 405 -6.23 1.06 26.34
C PHE A 405 -6.15 2.37 25.57
N ILE A 406 -7.29 2.95 25.23
CA ILE A 406 -7.42 4.19 24.46
C ILE A 406 -8.09 5.26 25.33
N PRO A 407 -7.30 6.11 26.02
CA PRO A 407 -7.84 7.10 26.94
C PRO A 407 -8.47 8.31 26.24
N GLY A 408 -8.41 8.40 24.90
CA GLY A 408 -8.97 9.55 24.17
C GLY A 408 -8.36 10.89 24.57
N SER A 409 -9.09 11.99 24.39
CA SER A 409 -8.73 13.35 24.84
C SER A 409 -7.32 13.80 24.46
N GLY A 410 -6.74 13.25 23.40
CA GLY A 410 -5.39 13.58 22.89
C GLY A 410 -4.24 12.91 23.65
N PHE A 411 -4.50 12.05 24.62
CA PHE A 411 -3.46 11.25 25.27
C PHE A 411 -3.05 10.04 24.44
N ARG A 412 -1.81 9.60 24.64
CA ARG A 412 -1.28 8.42 23.97
C ARG A 412 -1.94 7.14 24.52
N ASN A 413 -2.24 6.22 23.62
CA ASN A 413 -2.73 4.90 23.98
C ASN A 413 -1.71 4.16 24.87
N LEU A 414 -2.17 3.23 25.69
CA LEU A 414 -1.35 2.33 26.49
C LEU A 414 -1.60 0.90 26.04
N GLY A 415 -0.54 0.15 25.83
CA GLY A 415 -0.59 -1.22 25.32
C GLY A 415 -0.10 -1.37 23.88
N PRO A 416 -0.02 -2.61 23.43
CA PRO A 416 0.38 -2.94 22.05
C PRO A 416 -0.79 -2.72 21.09
N ARG A 417 -0.50 -2.91 19.79
CA ARG A 417 -1.51 -2.84 18.75
C ARG A 417 -2.52 -4.00 18.86
N ALA A 418 -3.80 -3.68 18.92
CA ALA A 418 -4.84 -4.69 19.17
C ALA A 418 -5.03 -5.71 18.03
N PHE A 419 -4.71 -5.33 16.76
CA PHE A 419 -4.84 -6.20 15.59
C PHE A 419 -3.71 -7.23 15.41
N TRP A 420 -2.65 -7.19 16.22
CA TRP A 420 -1.55 -8.14 16.14
C TRP A 420 -1.65 -9.21 17.23
N PRO A 421 -1.13 -10.41 17.01
CA PRO A 421 -0.44 -10.89 15.82
C PRO A 421 -1.35 -11.10 14.60
N ASN A 422 -0.76 -11.02 13.42
CA ASN A 422 -1.44 -11.34 12.15
C ASN A 422 -0.46 -12.14 11.29
N VAL A 423 -0.77 -13.40 11.04
CA VAL A 423 0.03 -14.30 10.22
C VAL A 423 -0.68 -14.51 8.90
N ASN A 424 0.01 -14.23 7.81
CA ASN A 424 -0.51 -14.46 6.46
C ASN A 424 0.52 -15.28 5.69
N LYS A 425 0.05 -16.15 4.82
CA LYS A 425 0.89 -16.88 3.88
C LYS A 425 0.38 -16.61 2.47
N LEU A 426 1.26 -16.66 1.52
CA LEU A 426 0.95 -16.63 0.11
C LEU A 426 1.72 -17.76 -0.56
N ASP A 427 0.99 -18.68 -1.15
CA ASP A 427 1.54 -19.71 -2.03
C ASP A 427 0.98 -19.50 -3.43
N ASN A 428 1.86 -19.23 -4.38
CA ASN A 428 1.48 -19.01 -5.77
C ASN A 428 2.24 -19.96 -6.69
N MET A 429 1.52 -20.88 -7.30
CA MET A 429 2.05 -21.78 -8.33
C MET A 429 1.61 -21.32 -9.72
N GLN A 430 2.54 -21.33 -10.65
CA GLN A 430 2.31 -20.94 -12.04
C GLN A 430 2.93 -21.96 -12.98
N ILE A 431 2.18 -22.35 -14.02
CA ILE A 431 2.68 -23.15 -15.14
C ILE A 431 2.24 -22.44 -16.41
N SER A 432 3.14 -22.25 -17.35
CA SER A 432 2.84 -21.70 -18.67
C SER A 432 3.63 -22.37 -19.76
N ASP A 433 3.05 -22.48 -20.94
CA ASP A 433 3.68 -23.01 -22.12
C ASP A 433 3.43 -22.08 -23.33
N ASN A 434 4.49 -21.72 -24.04
CA ASN A 434 4.47 -20.80 -25.16
C ASN A 434 5.13 -21.45 -26.36
N PHE A 435 4.35 -21.67 -27.41
CA PHE A 435 4.85 -22.18 -28.68
C PHE A 435 4.86 -21.06 -29.73
N THR A 436 5.99 -20.86 -30.39
CA THR A 436 6.19 -19.86 -31.44
C THR A 436 6.55 -20.53 -32.74
N MET A 437 5.88 -20.12 -33.83
CA MET A 437 6.13 -20.60 -35.18
C MET A 437 6.31 -19.43 -36.14
N ILE A 438 7.39 -19.46 -36.91
CA ILE A 438 7.69 -18.49 -37.98
C ILE A 438 7.35 -19.10 -39.33
N ARG A 439 6.43 -18.47 -40.09
CA ARG A 439 6.05 -18.92 -41.42
C ARG A 439 5.94 -17.74 -42.38
N GLY A 440 6.97 -17.59 -43.22
CA GLY A 440 7.04 -16.45 -44.13
C GLY A 440 7.07 -15.10 -43.39
N LYS A 441 6.01 -14.31 -43.55
CA LYS A 441 5.83 -13.00 -42.92
C LYS A 441 5.13 -13.03 -41.56
N HIS A 442 4.71 -14.18 -41.09
CA HIS A 442 3.96 -14.38 -39.90
C HIS A 442 4.83 -14.99 -38.78
N THR A 443 4.73 -14.43 -37.58
CA THR A 443 5.26 -15.05 -36.36
C THR A 443 4.08 -15.32 -35.45
N VAL A 444 3.59 -16.55 -35.47
CA VAL A 444 2.43 -16.97 -34.69
C VAL A 444 2.90 -17.52 -33.36
N LYS A 445 2.31 -17.03 -32.28
CA LYS A 445 2.48 -17.53 -30.92
C LYS A 445 1.16 -18.05 -30.39
N VAL A 446 1.18 -19.21 -29.74
CA VAL A 446 0.04 -19.76 -29.00
C VAL A 446 0.54 -20.18 -27.63
N GLY A 447 -0.30 -20.08 -26.63
CA GLY A 447 0.12 -20.49 -25.31
C GLY A 447 -1.02 -20.63 -24.31
N PHE A 448 -0.63 -21.18 -23.20
CA PHE A 448 -1.48 -21.51 -22.08
C PHE A 448 -0.81 -21.08 -20.78
N GLU A 449 -1.63 -20.66 -19.81
CA GLU A 449 -1.18 -20.30 -18.47
C GLU A 449 -2.20 -20.82 -17.44
N TYR A 450 -1.68 -21.47 -16.41
CA TYR A 450 -2.44 -21.84 -15.22
C TYR A 450 -1.77 -21.25 -13.99
N ARG A 451 -2.56 -20.67 -13.08
CA ARG A 451 -2.13 -20.21 -11.76
C ARG A 451 -3.05 -20.75 -10.68
N ARG A 452 -2.43 -21.05 -9.55
CA ARG A 452 -3.14 -21.34 -8.32
C ARG A 452 -2.51 -20.49 -7.20
N THR A 453 -3.33 -19.66 -6.58
CA THR A 453 -2.90 -18.83 -5.45
C THR A 453 -3.65 -19.23 -4.20
N ASP A 454 -2.93 -19.66 -3.19
CA ASP A 454 -3.45 -20.01 -1.87
C ASP A 454 -3.03 -18.90 -0.88
N VAL A 455 -3.98 -18.39 -0.10
CA VAL A 455 -3.77 -17.32 0.87
C VAL A 455 -4.34 -17.72 2.23
N PRO A 456 -3.66 -18.59 2.96
CA PRO A 456 -4.02 -18.84 4.36
C PRO A 456 -3.69 -17.62 5.22
N ARG A 457 -4.60 -17.27 6.12
CA ARG A 457 -4.48 -16.13 7.04
C ARG A 457 -4.91 -16.51 8.44
N TYR A 458 -4.23 -15.92 9.43
CA TYR A 458 -4.54 -16.07 10.84
C TYR A 458 -4.58 -14.68 11.49
N PRO A 459 -5.66 -13.91 11.30
CA PRO A 459 -5.80 -12.58 11.88
C PRO A 459 -6.05 -12.64 13.37
N SER A 460 -5.48 -11.72 14.11
CA SER A 460 -5.68 -11.63 15.58
C SER A 460 -7.12 -11.36 16.00
N ARG A 461 -7.85 -10.58 15.24
CA ARG A 461 -9.22 -10.14 15.55
C ARG A 461 -9.42 -9.63 16.97
N PHE A 462 -8.48 -8.79 17.45
CA PHE A 462 -8.51 -8.27 18.82
C PHE A 462 -8.43 -9.35 19.93
N ARG A 463 -7.64 -10.38 19.72
CA ARG A 463 -7.53 -11.50 20.66
C ARG A 463 -7.19 -11.10 22.10
N ARG A 464 -6.44 -9.98 22.31
CA ARG A 464 -6.12 -9.41 23.61
C ARG A 464 -7.15 -8.40 24.09
N GLY A 465 -8.02 -7.97 23.19
CA GLY A 465 -9.04 -6.98 23.47
C GLY A 465 -8.55 -5.53 23.44
N GLN A 466 -9.53 -4.63 23.52
CA GLN A 466 -9.34 -3.19 23.52
C GLN A 466 -10.41 -2.53 24.38
N PHE A 467 -10.02 -1.54 25.20
CA PHE A 467 -10.91 -0.68 25.96
C PHE A 467 -10.79 0.76 25.49
N ASN A 468 -11.92 1.42 25.23
CA ASN A 468 -11.98 2.81 24.82
C ASN A 468 -12.60 3.67 25.93
N TYR A 469 -12.07 4.89 26.09
CA TYR A 469 -12.52 5.91 27.02
C TYR A 469 -12.55 7.25 26.31
N ASN A 470 -13.66 7.97 26.39
CA ASN A 470 -13.85 9.20 25.60
C ASN A 470 -14.29 10.41 26.43
N GLY A 471 -14.35 10.30 27.74
CA GLY A 471 -14.72 11.37 28.64
C GLY A 471 -16.22 11.56 28.85
N GLN A 472 -17.06 10.76 28.22
CA GLN A 472 -18.52 10.92 28.30
C GLN A 472 -19.12 10.58 29.67
N TYR A 473 -18.45 9.74 30.44
CA TYR A 473 -18.91 9.36 31.78
C TYR A 473 -18.57 10.40 32.82
N THR A 474 -17.48 11.10 32.67
CA THR A 474 -17.07 12.19 33.52
C THR A 474 -17.47 13.57 32.98
N ALA A 475 -18.26 13.60 31.89
CA ALA A 475 -18.90 14.84 31.43
C ALA A 475 -20.09 15.25 32.29
N GLU A 476 -20.41 16.54 32.35
CA GLU A 476 -21.55 17.11 33.07
C GLU A 476 -22.86 16.51 32.57
N ILE A 477 -23.05 16.44 31.27
CA ILE A 477 -24.22 15.89 30.62
C ILE A 477 -23.89 14.51 30.03
N PRO A 478 -24.65 13.46 30.36
CA PRO A 478 -24.47 12.12 29.81
C PRO A 478 -24.44 12.12 28.27
N GLY A 479 -23.45 11.44 27.69
CA GLY A 479 -23.29 11.33 26.22
C GLY A 479 -22.65 12.53 25.54
N SER A 480 -22.39 13.61 26.25
CA SER A 480 -21.50 14.68 25.82
C SER A 480 -20.03 14.26 26.06
N GLY A 481 -19.09 15.14 25.90
CA GLY A 481 -17.67 14.86 26.18
C GLY A 481 -16.71 15.74 25.38
N PRO A 482 -15.40 15.66 25.66
CA PRO A 482 -14.39 16.54 25.07
C PRO A 482 -14.35 16.52 23.55
N SER A 483 -14.70 15.40 22.91
CA SER A 483 -14.77 15.28 21.46
C SER A 483 -15.86 16.16 20.81
N ARG A 484 -16.82 16.60 21.61
CA ARG A 484 -17.90 17.54 21.22
C ARG A 484 -17.67 18.95 21.74
N GLY A 485 -16.53 19.21 22.38
CA GLY A 485 -16.22 20.49 22.99
C GLY A 485 -16.82 20.66 24.39
N ASP A 486 -17.33 19.59 25.00
CA ASP A 486 -17.97 19.57 26.32
C ASP A 486 -16.97 19.11 27.41
N THR A 487 -17.42 19.12 28.69
CA THR A 487 -16.66 18.69 29.86
C THR A 487 -16.35 17.19 29.86
N GLY A 488 -15.53 16.73 30.82
CA GLY A 488 -15.15 15.35 31.00
C GLY A 488 -13.76 14.99 30.50
N SER A 489 -13.23 13.83 30.90
CA SER A 489 -11.90 13.38 30.54
C SER A 489 -11.85 11.86 30.33
N GLY A 490 -11.30 11.41 29.17
CA GLY A 490 -11.11 9.98 28.94
C GLY A 490 -10.15 9.32 29.94
N LEU A 491 -9.16 10.05 30.46
CA LEU A 491 -8.32 9.55 31.57
C LEU A 491 -9.08 9.43 32.90
N ALA A 492 -10.03 10.33 33.16
CA ALA A 492 -10.87 10.23 34.33
C ALA A 492 -11.86 9.03 34.22
N ASP A 493 -12.47 8.88 33.05
CA ASP A 493 -13.25 7.66 32.73
C ASP A 493 -12.41 6.39 32.94
N MET A 494 -11.15 6.42 32.48
CA MET A 494 -10.21 5.29 32.61
C MET A 494 -9.89 5.02 34.09
N LEU A 495 -9.52 6.03 34.89
CA LEU A 495 -9.26 5.83 36.33
C LEU A 495 -10.43 5.23 37.09
N LEU A 496 -11.65 5.58 36.69
CA LEU A 496 -12.88 5.01 37.25
C LEU A 496 -13.22 3.64 36.66
N GLY A 497 -12.54 3.20 35.60
CA GLY A 497 -12.81 1.94 34.88
C GLY A 497 -14.09 1.98 34.03
N TRP A 498 -14.63 3.16 33.73
CA TRP A 498 -15.85 3.33 32.94
C TRP A 498 -15.51 3.45 31.43
N ASN A 499 -15.36 2.30 30.74
CA ASN A 499 -15.12 2.30 29.32
C ASN A 499 -16.42 2.54 28.53
N ASN A 500 -16.33 3.29 27.42
CA ASN A 500 -17.46 3.50 26.54
C ASN A 500 -17.65 2.40 25.52
N ASN A 501 -16.59 1.65 25.28
CA ASN A 501 -16.59 0.58 24.29
C ASN A 501 -15.53 -0.47 24.64
N GLN A 502 -15.89 -1.74 24.45
CA GLN A 502 -15.00 -2.89 24.50
C GLN A 502 -15.01 -3.58 23.16
N THR A 503 -13.83 -3.94 22.64
CA THR A 503 -13.71 -4.73 21.40
C THR A 503 -12.79 -5.91 21.64
N TRP A 504 -13.24 -7.09 21.29
CA TRP A 504 -12.47 -8.33 21.34
C TRP A 504 -12.97 -9.35 20.33
N GLY A 505 -12.17 -10.36 20.01
CA GLY A 505 -12.59 -11.37 19.04
C GLY A 505 -11.71 -12.61 19.06
N PHE A 506 -12.23 -13.68 18.48
CA PHE A 506 -11.52 -14.94 18.32
C PHE A 506 -10.71 -14.95 17.04
N PRO A 507 -9.43 -15.29 17.08
CA PRO A 507 -8.65 -15.52 15.87
C PRO A 507 -9.14 -16.78 15.18
N ASN A 508 -9.46 -16.67 13.92
CA ASN A 508 -9.85 -17.81 13.08
C ASN A 508 -8.88 -17.93 11.91
N GLY A 509 -8.39 -19.13 11.68
CA GLY A 509 -7.68 -19.45 10.45
C GLY A 509 -8.59 -19.30 9.25
N GLU A 510 -8.06 -18.77 8.18
CA GLU A 510 -8.78 -18.48 6.95
C GLU A 510 -7.94 -18.91 5.77
N GLU A 511 -8.46 -19.77 4.91
CA GLU A 511 -7.81 -20.16 3.66
C GLU A 511 -8.61 -19.66 2.47
N THR A 512 -7.93 -19.04 1.51
CA THR A 512 -8.56 -18.58 0.27
C THR A 512 -7.77 -19.13 -0.91
N LEU A 513 -8.44 -19.86 -1.77
CA LEU A 513 -7.89 -20.43 -3.00
C LEU A 513 -8.42 -19.67 -4.22
N VAL A 514 -7.52 -19.16 -5.06
CA VAL A 514 -7.87 -18.42 -6.27
C VAL A 514 -7.23 -19.07 -7.50
N PRO A 515 -7.94 -19.92 -8.25
CA PRO A 515 -7.42 -20.48 -9.49
C PRO A 515 -7.69 -19.58 -10.68
N TYR A 516 -6.78 -19.61 -11.65
CA TYR A 516 -6.85 -18.86 -12.88
C TYR A 516 -6.33 -19.68 -14.07
N THR A 517 -6.95 -19.49 -15.25
CA THR A 517 -6.53 -20.14 -16.50
C THR A 517 -6.60 -19.13 -17.64
N GLY A 518 -5.59 -19.11 -18.49
CA GLY A 518 -5.51 -18.26 -19.67
C GLY A 518 -5.06 -19.01 -20.90
N PHE A 519 -5.60 -18.67 -22.07
CA PHE A 519 -5.17 -19.15 -23.38
C PHE A 519 -4.98 -17.97 -24.30
N PHE A 520 -4.00 -18.02 -25.20
CA PHE A 520 -3.81 -16.95 -26.16
C PHE A 520 -3.33 -17.44 -27.50
N VAL A 521 -3.62 -16.62 -28.53
CA VAL A 521 -3.02 -16.68 -29.85
C VAL A 521 -2.62 -15.25 -30.25
N GLN A 522 -1.46 -15.10 -30.83
CA GLN A 522 -0.97 -13.83 -31.37
C GLN A 522 -0.22 -14.05 -32.68
N ASP A 523 -0.45 -13.19 -33.67
CA ASP A 523 0.30 -13.13 -34.92
C ASP A 523 1.01 -11.77 -35.05
N ASP A 524 2.32 -11.79 -35.17
CA ASP A 524 3.13 -10.64 -35.54
C ASP A 524 3.36 -10.71 -37.06
N TRP A 525 2.51 -10.01 -37.85
CA TRP A 525 2.47 -10.06 -39.29
C TRP A 525 3.24 -8.90 -39.93
N LYS A 526 4.35 -9.23 -40.62
CA LYS A 526 5.13 -8.28 -41.44
C LYS A 526 4.47 -8.13 -42.80
N ILE A 527 3.43 -7.30 -42.92
CA ILE A 527 2.66 -7.08 -44.14
C ILE A 527 3.60 -6.62 -45.26
N THR A 528 4.42 -5.60 -44.96
CA THR A 528 5.50 -5.10 -45.83
C THR A 528 6.76 -4.86 -45.03
N ASN A 529 7.87 -4.50 -45.67
CA ASN A 529 9.09 -4.08 -44.96
C ASN A 529 8.92 -2.79 -44.12
N LYS A 530 7.79 -2.06 -44.27
CA LYS A 530 7.48 -0.82 -43.61
C LYS A 530 6.28 -0.92 -42.66
N LEU A 531 5.48 -1.98 -42.77
CA LEU A 531 4.24 -2.12 -42.05
C LEU A 531 4.19 -3.48 -41.35
N THR A 532 4.13 -3.43 -40.03
CA THR A 532 3.93 -4.59 -39.17
C THR A 532 2.60 -4.44 -38.42
N MET A 533 1.85 -5.50 -38.33
CA MET A 533 0.62 -5.58 -37.53
C MET A 533 0.74 -6.72 -36.51
N ASN A 534 0.44 -6.41 -35.25
CA ASN A 534 0.37 -7.37 -34.17
C ASN A 534 -1.11 -7.58 -33.83
N ILE A 535 -1.62 -8.79 -33.96
CA ILE A 535 -3.01 -9.16 -33.68
C ILE A 535 -3.00 -10.27 -32.65
N GLY A 536 -3.70 -10.09 -31.55
CA GLY A 536 -3.79 -11.09 -30.50
C GLY A 536 -5.21 -11.26 -29.96
N LEU A 537 -5.50 -12.45 -29.49
CA LEU A 537 -6.68 -12.75 -28.72
C LEU A 537 -6.25 -13.56 -27.49
N ARG A 538 -6.68 -13.13 -26.31
CA ARG A 538 -6.53 -13.90 -25.07
C ARG A 538 -7.89 -14.20 -24.48
N TYR A 539 -8.08 -15.40 -24.00
CA TYR A 539 -9.21 -15.80 -23.19
C TYR A 539 -8.73 -16.00 -21.75
N GLU A 540 -9.43 -15.42 -20.79
CA GLU A 540 -9.05 -15.44 -19.37
C GLU A 540 -10.21 -15.93 -18.52
N ARG A 541 -9.97 -16.93 -17.69
CA ARG A 541 -10.96 -17.46 -16.77
C ARG A 541 -10.49 -17.30 -15.33
N PHE A 542 -11.13 -16.39 -14.64
CA PHE A 542 -10.96 -16.17 -13.21
C PHE A 542 -12.05 -16.92 -12.46
N LEU A 543 -11.68 -17.87 -11.65
CA LEU A 543 -12.65 -18.53 -10.79
C LEU A 543 -12.90 -17.70 -9.53
N PRO A 544 -14.11 -17.66 -9.01
CA PRO A 544 -14.37 -17.07 -7.70
C PRO A 544 -13.49 -17.69 -6.63
N PRO A 545 -13.08 -16.91 -5.60
CA PRO A 545 -12.31 -17.44 -4.50
C PRO A 545 -13.03 -18.62 -3.84
N ARG A 546 -12.30 -19.68 -3.55
CA ARG A 546 -12.80 -20.86 -2.84
C ARG A 546 -12.24 -20.88 -1.42
N PHE A 547 -13.01 -21.36 -0.49
CA PHE A 547 -12.67 -21.47 0.92
C PHE A 547 -12.62 -22.95 1.33
N PRO A 548 -11.46 -23.63 1.27
CA PRO A 548 -11.35 -25.08 1.50
C PRO A 548 -11.76 -25.52 2.91
N ASP A 549 -11.53 -24.68 3.91
CA ASP A 549 -11.78 -24.97 5.33
C ASP A 549 -13.07 -24.28 5.81
N VAL A 550 -14.19 -24.89 5.54
CA VAL A 550 -15.52 -24.32 5.79
C VAL A 550 -16.03 -24.53 7.23
N ALA A 551 -15.39 -25.37 8.03
CA ALA A 551 -15.88 -25.67 9.40
C ALA A 551 -16.08 -24.44 10.29
N ASN A 552 -15.36 -23.32 9.98
CA ASN A 552 -15.43 -22.06 10.74
C ASN A 552 -15.67 -20.83 9.84
N GLN A 553 -16.04 -20.99 8.58
CA GLN A 553 -16.20 -19.88 7.63
C GLN A 553 -17.59 -19.96 6.99
N THR A 554 -18.47 -19.12 7.47
CA THR A 554 -19.80 -19.00 6.88
C THR A 554 -19.75 -17.98 5.75
N VAL A 555 -19.82 -18.45 4.51
CA VAL A 555 -20.10 -17.58 3.37
C VAL A 555 -21.58 -17.25 3.42
N SER A 556 -21.94 -16.01 3.66
CA SER A 556 -23.32 -15.58 3.72
C SER A 556 -23.70 -14.74 2.51
N ARG A 557 -24.78 -15.10 1.91
CA ARG A 557 -25.46 -14.39 0.85
C ARG A 557 -26.66 -13.69 1.44
N LEU A 558 -26.80 -12.40 1.18
CA LEU A 558 -28.00 -11.67 1.58
C LEU A 558 -29.18 -12.24 0.79
N LEU A 559 -30.16 -12.81 1.46
CA LEU A 559 -31.39 -13.18 0.81
C LEU A 559 -32.09 -11.93 0.30
N THR A 560 -32.23 -11.82 -1.02
CA THR A 560 -33.14 -10.87 -1.61
C THR A 560 -34.55 -11.32 -1.24
N GLY A 561 -35.34 -10.42 -0.67
CA GLY A 561 -36.71 -10.72 -0.29
C GLY A 561 -37.52 -11.29 -1.45
N ILE A 562 -38.60 -11.97 -1.14
CA ILE A 562 -39.59 -12.45 -2.11
C ILE A 562 -39.96 -11.30 -3.05
N ASN A 563 -39.71 -11.44 -4.34
CA ASN A 563 -39.89 -10.47 -5.42
C ASN A 563 -38.69 -9.53 -5.73
N GLY A 564 -37.45 -9.93 -5.39
CA GLY A 564 -36.25 -9.12 -5.81
C GLY A 564 -36.09 -7.80 -5.10
N ARG A 565 -36.86 -7.51 -4.06
CA ARG A 565 -36.69 -6.35 -3.19
C ARG A 565 -35.83 -6.72 -1.98
N PRO A 566 -34.88 -5.85 -1.55
CA PRO A 566 -34.20 -6.08 -0.27
C PRO A 566 -35.22 -6.17 0.86
N PHE A 567 -34.98 -7.06 1.85
CA PHE A 567 -35.78 -7.12 3.07
C PHE A 567 -35.92 -5.71 3.66
N GLY A 568 -37.07 -5.10 3.57
CA GLY A 568 -37.28 -3.75 4.09
C GLY A 568 -38.72 -3.25 4.09
N ASP A 569 -39.63 -3.92 3.42
CA ASP A 569 -41.02 -3.48 3.28
C ASP A 569 -41.98 -4.13 4.31
N GLY A 570 -41.61 -4.20 5.58
CA GLY A 570 -42.55 -4.51 6.68
C GLY A 570 -43.02 -5.94 6.80
N GLU A 571 -42.70 -6.85 5.88
CA GLU A 571 -43.04 -8.26 5.98
C GLU A 571 -41.80 -9.09 6.34
N GLY A 572 -41.76 -9.53 7.61
CA GLY A 572 -40.81 -10.55 8.04
C GLY A 572 -39.50 -10.09 8.66
N ALA A 573 -39.29 -8.80 8.98
CA ALA A 573 -38.27 -8.46 9.95
C ALA A 573 -38.66 -9.14 11.28
N PRO A 574 -37.78 -9.99 11.87
CA PRO A 574 -38.09 -10.46 13.19
C PRO A 574 -38.15 -9.25 14.10
N VAL A 575 -39.35 -8.87 14.50
CA VAL A 575 -39.56 -7.95 15.63
C VAL A 575 -39.08 -8.73 16.84
N GLY A 576 -37.74 -8.67 17.05
CA GLY A 576 -37.07 -9.42 18.09
C GLY A 576 -37.54 -9.01 19.44
N ALA A 577 -38.23 -9.87 20.10
CA ALA A 577 -38.21 -9.90 21.55
C ALA A 577 -36.75 -9.99 22.04
N PRO A 578 -36.37 -9.36 23.13
CA PRO A 578 -35.04 -9.45 23.68
C PRO A 578 -34.84 -10.84 24.27
N GLY A 579 -34.30 -11.75 23.48
CA GLY A 579 -33.98 -13.10 23.88
C GLY A 579 -32.84 -13.63 23.03
N ALA A 580 -31.93 -14.25 23.68
CA ALA A 580 -30.82 -15.10 23.19
C ALA A 580 -30.43 -14.99 21.70
N TRP A 581 -29.23 -14.47 21.49
CA TRP A 581 -28.56 -14.45 20.22
C TRP A 581 -28.07 -15.85 19.86
N GLY A 582 -28.91 -16.71 19.28
CA GLY A 582 -28.50 -17.98 18.73
C GLY A 582 -28.29 -17.88 17.22
N GLU A 583 -27.49 -18.76 16.62
CA GLU A 583 -27.34 -18.90 15.16
C GLU A 583 -28.68 -18.89 14.42
N ALA A 584 -29.73 -19.37 15.05
CA ALA A 584 -31.08 -19.42 14.50
C ALA A 584 -31.73 -18.05 14.21
N GLU A 585 -31.29 -16.94 14.84
CA GLU A 585 -31.86 -15.62 14.57
C GLU A 585 -31.17 -14.89 13.41
N PHE A 586 -29.94 -15.28 13.04
CA PHE A 586 -29.19 -14.70 11.93
C PHE A 586 -29.35 -15.49 10.62
N LEU A 587 -29.56 -16.80 10.72
CA LEU A 587 -29.70 -17.69 9.57
C LEU A 587 -30.82 -17.31 8.57
N PRO A 588 -31.95 -16.72 8.99
CA PRO A 588 -32.98 -16.30 8.04
C PRO A 588 -32.59 -15.09 7.19
N LEU A 589 -31.59 -14.30 7.61
CA LEU A 589 -31.16 -13.09 6.88
C LEU A 589 -30.07 -13.38 5.84
N PHE A 590 -29.41 -14.51 5.97
CA PHE A 590 -28.28 -14.88 5.14
C PHE A 590 -28.42 -16.36 4.73
N GLU A 591 -28.28 -16.62 3.47
CA GLU A 591 -28.17 -17.99 2.96
C GLU A 591 -26.69 -18.42 3.08
N THR A 592 -26.48 -19.48 3.85
CA THR A 592 -25.19 -20.18 3.81
C THR A 592 -25.27 -21.17 2.68
N PRO A 593 -24.46 -21.09 1.63
CA PRO A 593 -24.47 -22.06 0.56
C PRO A 593 -24.20 -23.45 1.15
N SER A 594 -25.23 -24.32 1.16
CA SER A 594 -25.05 -25.69 1.60
C SER A 594 -24.24 -26.45 0.56
N GLY A 595 -23.05 -26.86 0.90
CA GLY A 595 -22.32 -27.91 0.20
C GLY A 595 -21.40 -27.48 -0.94
N ASP A 596 -21.43 -26.25 -1.42
CA ASP A 596 -20.49 -25.77 -2.42
C ASP A 596 -19.54 -24.71 -1.83
N ARG A 597 -18.24 -24.98 -1.95
CA ARG A 597 -17.15 -24.16 -1.41
C ARG A 597 -16.90 -22.89 -2.23
N ASP A 598 -17.90 -22.40 -2.95
CA ASP A 598 -17.80 -21.21 -3.78
C ASP A 598 -18.13 -19.95 -2.99
N SER A 599 -17.53 -18.83 -3.36
CA SER A 599 -17.77 -17.51 -2.76
C SER A 599 -19.16 -16.92 -3.01
N GLY A 600 -20.11 -17.73 -3.47
CA GLY A 600 -21.48 -17.32 -3.77
C GLY A 600 -21.66 -16.59 -5.09
N GLY A 601 -20.58 -16.39 -5.88
CA GLY A 601 -20.64 -15.76 -7.20
C GLY A 601 -20.54 -16.78 -8.34
N LYS A 602 -21.19 -16.50 -9.48
CA LYS A 602 -21.05 -17.30 -10.70
C LYS A 602 -19.79 -16.86 -11.46
N THR A 603 -19.04 -17.84 -11.96
CA THR A 603 -17.87 -17.56 -12.81
C THR A 603 -18.28 -16.80 -14.07
N ASP A 604 -17.58 -15.70 -14.34
CA ASP A 604 -17.66 -15.02 -15.61
C ASP A 604 -16.78 -15.73 -16.65
N ASN A 605 -17.40 -16.22 -17.73
CA ASN A 605 -16.73 -16.99 -18.76
C ASN A 605 -16.63 -16.26 -20.11
N ASN A 606 -16.91 -14.94 -20.16
CA ASN A 606 -16.93 -14.17 -21.40
C ASN A 606 -15.70 -13.27 -21.59
N ASN A 607 -14.62 -13.49 -20.82
CA ASN A 607 -13.45 -12.61 -20.77
C ASN A 607 -12.52 -12.82 -21.98
N PHE A 608 -12.95 -12.37 -23.15
CA PHE A 608 -12.15 -12.33 -24.38
C PHE A 608 -11.43 -10.98 -24.50
N ALA A 609 -10.11 -10.99 -24.60
CA ALA A 609 -9.23 -9.84 -24.63
C ALA A 609 -8.56 -9.66 -26.00
N PRO A 610 -9.25 -9.08 -26.99
CA PRO A 610 -8.64 -8.75 -28.28
C PRO A 610 -7.61 -7.64 -28.13
N ARG A 611 -6.52 -7.72 -28.88
CA ARG A 611 -5.44 -6.75 -28.93
C ARG A 611 -4.99 -6.53 -30.36
N ILE A 612 -4.73 -5.28 -30.72
CA ILE A 612 -4.24 -4.91 -32.05
C ILE A 612 -3.18 -3.82 -31.92
N GLY A 613 -2.15 -3.94 -32.72
CA GLY A 613 -1.12 -2.94 -32.83
C GLY A 613 -0.62 -2.82 -34.26
N ILE A 614 -0.32 -1.61 -34.69
CA ILE A 614 0.20 -1.31 -36.04
C ILE A 614 1.45 -0.45 -35.85
N ALA A 615 2.55 -0.87 -36.48
CA ALA A 615 3.79 -0.09 -36.58
C ALA A 615 4.07 0.23 -38.04
N TYR A 616 4.09 1.50 -38.37
CA TYR A 616 4.38 2.00 -39.74
C TYR A 616 5.68 2.79 -39.74
N ARG A 617 6.67 2.26 -40.44
CA ARG A 617 7.95 2.94 -40.67
C ARG A 617 7.82 3.92 -41.86
N ALA A 618 7.46 5.16 -41.54
CA ALA A 618 7.27 6.22 -42.51
C ALA A 618 8.58 6.56 -43.23
N THR A 619 9.68 6.66 -42.48
CA THR A 619 11.04 6.82 -42.96
C THR A 619 11.99 5.88 -42.22
N ASN A 620 13.28 5.84 -42.57
CA ASN A 620 14.28 5.09 -41.81
C ASN A 620 14.49 5.64 -40.38
N LYS A 621 14.04 6.85 -40.10
CA LYS A 621 14.19 7.56 -38.82
C LYS A 621 12.87 7.84 -38.13
N THR A 622 11.73 7.53 -38.77
CA THR A 622 10.41 7.84 -38.23
C THR A 622 9.53 6.61 -38.24
N VAL A 623 8.98 6.27 -37.09
CA VAL A 623 7.98 5.19 -36.93
C VAL A 623 6.74 5.76 -36.23
N ILE A 624 5.58 5.45 -36.78
CA ILE A 624 4.28 5.75 -36.18
C ILE A 624 3.71 4.44 -35.67
N ARG A 625 3.29 4.40 -34.41
CA ARG A 625 2.69 3.23 -33.78
C ARG A 625 1.33 3.57 -33.20
N VAL A 626 0.37 2.74 -33.42
CA VAL A 626 -0.97 2.84 -32.85
C VAL A 626 -1.46 1.46 -32.43
N GLY A 627 -2.19 1.39 -31.37
CA GLY A 627 -2.76 0.13 -30.93
C GLY A 627 -3.69 0.28 -29.76
N GLY A 628 -4.28 -0.84 -29.39
CA GLY A 628 -5.14 -0.93 -28.22
C GLY A 628 -5.68 -2.34 -28.04
N GLY A 629 -6.37 -2.55 -26.94
CA GLY A 629 -6.96 -3.83 -26.59
C GLY A 629 -7.74 -3.81 -25.29
N LEU A 630 -8.36 -4.94 -25.02
CA LEU A 630 -9.00 -5.21 -23.73
C LEU A 630 -8.06 -6.04 -22.85
N PHE A 631 -8.07 -5.72 -21.57
CA PHE A 631 -7.27 -6.37 -20.55
C PHE A 631 -8.14 -6.63 -19.34
N TYR A 632 -8.17 -7.87 -18.89
CA TYR A 632 -8.86 -8.26 -17.67
C TYR A 632 -7.87 -8.28 -16.50
N GLY A 633 -8.36 -7.95 -15.33
CA GLY A 633 -7.58 -8.04 -14.11
C GLY A 633 -8.30 -8.87 -13.07
N GLU A 634 -7.54 -9.51 -12.21
CA GLU A 634 -8.11 -10.10 -11.01
C GLU A 634 -8.89 -9.00 -10.28
N ALA A 635 -10.21 -9.13 -10.26
CA ALA A 635 -11.01 -8.40 -9.32
C ALA A 635 -10.48 -8.84 -7.96
N ASP A 636 -10.18 -7.92 -7.10
CA ASP A 636 -9.62 -7.98 -5.77
C ASP A 636 -9.94 -9.25 -4.90
N ASN A 637 -9.89 -10.40 -5.53
CA ASN A 637 -10.27 -11.69 -4.97
C ASN A 637 -9.18 -12.27 -4.07
N ALA A 638 -7.95 -11.78 -4.17
CA ALA A 638 -6.87 -12.16 -3.29
C ALA A 638 -7.05 -11.64 -1.86
N GLN A 639 -8.05 -10.78 -1.67
CA GLN A 639 -8.41 -10.28 -0.36
C GLN A 639 -9.54 -11.11 0.21
N GLY A 640 -9.20 -12.26 0.70
CA GLY A 640 -10.15 -13.03 1.47
C GLY A 640 -10.94 -12.23 2.52
N GLU A 641 -10.41 -11.08 2.98
CA GLU A 641 -11.17 -10.15 3.83
C GLU A 641 -12.34 -9.49 3.10
N SER A 642 -12.25 -9.22 1.82
CA SER A 642 -13.33 -8.54 1.10
C SER A 642 -14.50 -9.44 0.79
N ALA A 643 -14.27 -10.72 0.67
CA ALA A 643 -15.33 -11.70 0.45
C ALA A 643 -15.95 -12.25 1.77
N ARG A 644 -15.40 -11.87 2.93
CA ARG A 644 -15.79 -12.46 4.20
C ARG A 644 -16.88 -11.71 4.92
N PHE A 645 -17.69 -12.44 5.53
CA PHE A 645 -19.08 -12.23 5.76
C PHE A 645 -19.38 -11.67 7.12
N PHE A 646 -18.55 -11.92 8.12
CA PHE A 646 -18.71 -11.35 9.45
C PHE A 646 -17.39 -10.75 9.93
N THR A 647 -17.30 -9.44 9.89
CA THR A 647 -16.29 -8.70 10.66
C THR A 647 -16.80 -8.40 12.07
N GLY A 648 -18.05 -8.74 12.37
CA GLY A 648 -18.69 -8.63 13.65
C GLY A 648 -18.87 -9.99 14.35
N ALA A 649 -19.75 -10.05 15.33
CA ALA A 649 -20.05 -11.27 16.09
C ALA A 649 -20.37 -12.45 15.16
N PRO A 650 -19.94 -13.70 15.49
CA PRO A 650 -19.18 -14.04 16.71
C PRO A 650 -17.67 -13.81 16.62
N LEU A 651 -17.11 -13.42 15.45
CA LEU A 651 -15.66 -13.36 15.23
C LEU A 651 -14.98 -12.13 15.86
N SER A 652 -15.65 -10.99 15.88
CA SER A 652 -15.23 -9.84 16.70
C SER A 652 -16.45 -9.19 17.33
N ASN A 653 -16.35 -8.88 18.60
CA ASN A 653 -17.43 -8.34 19.39
C ASN A 653 -17.08 -6.93 19.80
N GLU A 654 -17.96 -5.98 19.49
CA GLU A 654 -17.87 -4.61 19.90
C GLU A 654 -19.06 -4.29 20.80
N PHE A 655 -18.80 -4.08 22.10
CA PHE A 655 -19.82 -3.75 23.07
C PHE A 655 -19.73 -2.25 23.40
N ASN A 656 -20.82 -1.54 23.15
CA ASN A 656 -21.00 -0.17 23.59
C ASN A 656 -21.80 -0.16 24.87
N ASN A 657 -21.32 0.59 25.86
CA ASN A 657 -22.10 0.80 27.08
C ASN A 657 -23.42 1.52 26.78
N PRO A 658 -24.55 1.07 27.35
CA PRO A 658 -25.86 1.65 27.05
C PRO A 658 -26.01 3.07 27.59
N GLN A 659 -26.91 3.80 26.98
CA GLN A 659 -27.38 5.12 27.39
C GLN A 659 -28.80 5.00 27.94
N PRO A 660 -29.20 5.72 28.98
CA PRO A 660 -28.46 6.68 29.80
C PRO A 660 -27.56 6.01 30.83
N PHE A 661 -26.47 6.61 31.16
CA PHE A 661 -25.32 6.09 31.91
C PHE A 661 -25.50 5.99 33.44
N ALA A 662 -26.72 5.82 33.96
CA ALA A 662 -26.92 5.67 35.40
C ALA A 662 -26.45 4.30 35.92
N THR A 663 -26.42 3.30 35.07
CA THR A 663 -26.02 1.93 35.45
C THR A 663 -25.22 1.30 34.30
N THR A 664 -23.90 1.30 34.40
CA THR A 664 -23.08 0.48 33.48
C THR A 664 -22.74 -0.85 34.14
N THR A 665 -22.76 -1.92 33.38
CA THR A 665 -22.27 -3.24 33.76
C THR A 665 -20.88 -3.55 33.19
N LEU A 666 -20.39 -2.71 32.28
CA LEU A 666 -19.10 -2.91 31.54
C LEU A 666 -18.00 -2.09 32.21
N PHE A 667 -17.58 -2.46 33.41
CA PHE A 667 -16.38 -1.93 34.05
C PHE A 667 -15.15 -2.68 33.59
N THR A 668 -14.03 -1.97 33.49
CA THR A 668 -12.77 -2.60 33.05
C THR A 668 -12.29 -3.69 33.99
N ARG A 669 -12.51 -3.53 35.29
CA ARG A 669 -12.21 -4.56 36.32
C ARG A 669 -13.01 -5.87 36.17
N ASN A 670 -14.13 -5.83 35.47
CA ASN A 670 -14.93 -7.02 35.18
C ASN A 670 -14.41 -7.78 33.96
N GLY A 671 -13.40 -7.22 33.26
CA GLY A 671 -12.84 -7.78 32.04
C GLY A 671 -13.73 -7.58 30.79
N PHE A 672 -13.52 -8.43 29.79
CA PHE A 672 -14.34 -8.40 28.59
C PHE A 672 -15.66 -9.12 28.80
N ALA A 673 -16.71 -8.52 28.25
CA ALA A 673 -18.06 -9.07 28.35
C ALA A 673 -18.14 -10.45 27.66
N PRO A 674 -18.75 -11.47 28.32
CA PRO A 674 -18.95 -12.77 27.67
C PRO A 674 -19.94 -12.65 26.47
N VAL A 675 -19.83 -13.52 25.50
CA VAL A 675 -20.72 -13.54 24.32
C VAL A 675 -22.16 -13.93 24.66
N THR A 676 -22.42 -14.37 25.86
CA THR A 676 -23.75 -14.83 26.28
C THR A 676 -24.67 -13.70 26.73
N PRO A 677 -25.93 -13.78 26.41
CA PRO A 677 -26.82 -12.68 26.07
C PRO A 677 -27.75 -12.15 27.13
N GLU A 678 -27.87 -12.74 28.28
CA GLU A 678 -28.83 -12.25 29.29
C GLU A 678 -28.31 -11.04 30.07
N GLY A 679 -28.88 -9.87 29.79
CA GLY A 679 -28.64 -8.65 30.56
C GLY A 679 -27.54 -7.74 30.05
N LEU A 680 -26.85 -8.06 28.93
CA LEU A 680 -25.78 -7.22 28.37
C LEU A 680 -26.27 -6.33 27.24
N PRO A 681 -25.62 -5.18 26.99
CA PRO A 681 -25.91 -4.38 25.83
C PRO A 681 -25.58 -5.17 24.55
N ARG A 682 -26.43 -5.01 23.54
CA ARG A 682 -26.24 -5.70 22.25
C ARG A 682 -24.93 -5.27 21.60
N PRO A 683 -24.12 -6.21 21.07
CA PRO A 683 -22.93 -5.83 20.32
C PRO A 683 -23.30 -5.04 19.06
N SER A 684 -22.43 -4.13 18.68
CA SER A 684 -22.54 -3.39 17.42
C SER A 684 -22.19 -4.32 16.27
N LEU A 685 -23.19 -4.78 15.51
CA LEU A 685 -23.00 -5.74 14.44
C LEU A 685 -22.71 -5.06 13.11
N SER A 686 -21.69 -5.51 12.43
CA SER A 686 -21.45 -5.18 11.02
C SER A 686 -21.30 -6.46 10.22
N ALA A 687 -21.98 -6.53 9.08
CA ALA A 687 -21.91 -7.67 8.19
C ALA A 687 -21.33 -7.27 6.82
N ASN A 688 -20.63 -8.18 6.19
CA ASN A 688 -20.29 -8.10 4.79
C ASN A 688 -21.09 -9.16 4.03
N THR A 689 -21.58 -8.81 2.86
CA THR A 689 -22.34 -9.70 1.99
C THR A 689 -21.78 -9.64 0.58
N THR A 690 -22.04 -10.65 -0.24
CA THR A 690 -21.77 -10.59 -1.68
C THR A 690 -23.03 -10.18 -2.46
N ALA A 691 -22.80 -9.60 -3.65
CA ALA A 691 -23.89 -9.38 -4.59
C ALA A 691 -24.39 -10.74 -5.13
N ASP A 692 -25.71 -10.87 -5.31
CA ASP A 692 -26.29 -12.04 -5.97
C ASP A 692 -26.05 -11.95 -7.48
N GLY A 693 -25.47 -12.99 -8.08
CA GLY A 693 -25.29 -13.07 -9.52
C GLY A 693 -23.88 -13.37 -9.98
N ALA A 694 -23.63 -13.13 -11.27
CA ALA A 694 -22.31 -13.30 -11.85
C ALA A 694 -21.28 -12.39 -11.19
N TRP A 695 -20.08 -12.90 -11.00
CA TRP A 695 -18.92 -12.12 -10.54
C TRP A 695 -18.18 -11.60 -11.77
N PRO A 696 -18.64 -10.46 -12.38
CA PRO A 696 -18.04 -9.93 -13.59
C PRO A 696 -16.63 -9.45 -13.32
N GLN A 697 -15.72 -9.71 -14.25
CA GLN A 697 -14.33 -9.34 -14.08
C GLN A 697 -14.10 -7.86 -14.42
N THR A 698 -13.24 -7.21 -13.64
CA THR A 698 -12.76 -5.88 -13.97
C THR A 698 -11.99 -5.93 -15.29
N TYR A 699 -12.28 -5.00 -16.19
CA TYR A 699 -11.55 -4.88 -17.45
C TYR A 699 -11.16 -3.43 -17.75
N SER A 700 -10.12 -3.27 -18.55
CA SER A 700 -9.62 -1.99 -19.01
C SER A 700 -9.46 -2.01 -20.52
N GLY A 701 -10.17 -1.10 -21.20
CA GLY A 701 -9.83 -0.72 -22.56
C GLY A 701 -8.60 0.18 -22.51
N GLN A 702 -7.58 -0.16 -23.26
CA GLN A 702 -6.33 0.62 -23.35
C GLN A 702 -6.02 0.92 -24.79
N TRP A 703 -5.52 2.13 -25.08
CA TRP A 703 -5.11 2.55 -26.42
C TRP A 703 -3.95 3.51 -26.34
N PHE A 704 -3.20 3.58 -27.45
CA PHE A 704 -2.10 4.50 -27.59
C PHE A 704 -1.88 4.90 -29.05
N LEU A 705 -1.26 6.06 -29.23
CA LEU A 705 -0.65 6.54 -30.47
C LEU A 705 0.69 7.15 -30.11
N ASP A 706 1.77 6.70 -30.73
CA ASP A 706 3.05 7.37 -30.59
C ASP A 706 3.78 7.55 -31.92
N ILE A 707 4.64 8.56 -31.97
CA ILE A 707 5.52 8.89 -33.07
C ILE A 707 6.95 8.86 -32.54
N GLN A 708 7.74 7.97 -33.07
CA GLN A 708 9.16 7.85 -32.77
C GLN A 708 9.96 8.53 -33.87
N GLN A 709 10.84 9.44 -33.50
CA GLN A 709 11.73 10.15 -34.40
C GLN A 709 13.17 10.02 -33.90
N GLU A 710 14.02 9.40 -34.72
CA GLU A 710 15.45 9.44 -34.50
C GLU A 710 15.97 10.82 -34.84
N LEU A 711 16.59 11.47 -33.88
CA LEU A 711 17.31 12.74 -34.01
C LEU A 711 18.79 12.44 -34.23
N GLY A 712 19.59 13.44 -34.53
CA GLY A 712 21.04 13.29 -34.55
C GLY A 712 21.61 12.87 -33.16
N PHE A 713 22.87 12.48 -33.14
CA PHE A 713 23.62 12.17 -31.89
C PHE A 713 23.06 10.99 -31.07
N ASP A 714 22.61 9.94 -31.75
CA ASP A 714 22.08 8.72 -31.13
C ASP A 714 20.90 8.97 -30.19
N THR A 715 20.04 9.94 -30.53
CA THR A 715 18.92 10.36 -29.73
C THR A 715 17.59 9.97 -30.37
N LEU A 716 16.72 9.32 -29.62
CA LEU A 716 15.36 8.97 -29.99
C LEU A 716 14.39 9.87 -29.23
N LEU A 717 13.50 10.56 -29.95
CA LEU A 717 12.36 11.27 -29.39
C LEU A 717 11.09 10.46 -29.65
N THR A 718 10.27 10.28 -28.63
CA THR A 718 8.93 9.69 -28.73
C THR A 718 7.89 10.69 -28.20
N VAL A 719 6.92 11.02 -29.01
CA VAL A 719 5.74 11.80 -28.64
C VAL A 719 4.53 10.89 -28.70
N GLY A 720 3.78 10.79 -27.62
CA GLY A 720 2.69 9.82 -27.54
C GLY A 720 1.46 10.34 -26.81
N TYR A 721 0.34 9.74 -27.15
CA TYR A 721 -0.92 9.85 -26.43
C TYR A 721 -1.34 8.47 -25.94
N ILE A 722 -1.77 8.38 -24.68
CA ILE A 722 -2.17 7.13 -24.02
C ILE A 722 -3.50 7.34 -23.34
N GLY A 723 -4.42 6.39 -23.50
CA GLY A 723 -5.69 6.37 -22.81
C GLY A 723 -6.01 5.04 -22.19
N THR A 724 -6.66 5.06 -21.03
CA THR A 724 -7.30 3.88 -20.43
C THR A 724 -8.70 4.21 -19.96
N ALA A 725 -9.61 3.24 -20.10
CA ALA A 725 -10.95 3.26 -19.52
C ALA A 725 -11.17 1.94 -18.80
N THR A 726 -11.22 1.98 -17.48
CA THR A 726 -11.42 0.80 -16.64
C THR A 726 -12.85 0.76 -16.14
N SER A 727 -13.48 -0.39 -16.27
CA SER A 727 -14.88 -0.63 -15.91
C SER A 727 -15.02 -1.85 -15.02
N GLN A 728 -16.17 -1.94 -14.35
CA GLN A 728 -16.49 -3.05 -13.45
C GLN A 728 -15.47 -3.22 -12.31
N MET A 729 -14.90 -2.11 -11.83
CA MET A 729 -14.02 -2.17 -10.66
C MET A 729 -14.84 -2.50 -9.42
N PRO A 730 -14.37 -3.44 -8.58
CA PRO A 730 -15.09 -3.84 -7.39
C PRO A 730 -15.23 -2.68 -6.40
N GLY A 731 -16.31 -2.69 -5.67
CA GLY A 731 -16.60 -1.76 -4.61
C GLY A 731 -17.41 -2.41 -3.50
N ALA A 732 -17.55 -1.70 -2.40
CA ALA A 732 -18.47 -2.06 -1.33
C ALA A 732 -19.48 -0.94 -1.15
N ILE A 733 -20.74 -1.30 -1.07
CA ILE A 733 -21.82 -0.37 -0.71
C ILE A 733 -22.45 -0.79 0.61
N ASN A 734 -22.69 0.17 1.48
CA ASN A 734 -23.44 -0.12 2.71
C ASN A 734 -24.94 -0.09 2.42
N VAL A 735 -25.51 -1.27 2.22
CA VAL A 735 -26.94 -1.45 1.93
C VAL A 735 -27.85 -1.28 3.15
N ASN A 736 -27.28 -0.99 4.31
CA ASN A 736 -28.02 -0.71 5.55
C ASN A 736 -28.22 0.80 5.81
N ARG A 737 -27.86 1.66 4.87
CA ARG A 737 -28.12 3.09 4.98
C ARG A 737 -29.58 3.41 4.65
N PRO A 738 -30.17 4.45 5.25
CA PRO A 738 -31.49 4.95 4.85
C PRO A 738 -31.51 5.26 3.35
N VAL A 739 -32.59 4.90 2.67
CA VAL A 739 -32.81 5.24 1.25
C VAL A 739 -33.19 6.69 1.10
N GLU A 740 -34.05 7.18 2.00
CA GLU A 740 -34.51 8.57 1.99
C GLU A 740 -33.53 9.49 2.71
N LEU A 741 -33.31 10.66 2.15
CA LEU A 741 -32.57 11.72 2.82
C LEU A 741 -33.37 12.25 4.02
N GLY A 742 -32.68 12.68 5.04
CA GLY A 742 -33.26 13.24 6.27
C GLY A 742 -32.52 14.50 6.68
N ASP A 743 -33.18 15.31 7.50
CA ASP A 743 -32.64 16.58 7.99
C ASP A 743 -31.58 16.44 9.09
N GLY A 744 -31.24 15.21 9.47
CA GLY A 744 -30.28 14.94 10.56
C GLY A 744 -30.89 15.03 11.97
N SER A 745 -32.14 15.41 12.10
CA SER A 745 -32.84 15.50 13.40
C SER A 745 -33.02 14.12 14.07
N ILE A 746 -33.17 13.08 13.25
CA ILE A 746 -33.27 11.69 13.75
C ILE A 746 -31.91 11.00 13.52
N ASN A 747 -31.43 10.34 14.56
CA ASN A 747 -30.18 9.58 14.48
C ASN A 747 -30.23 8.56 13.34
N VAL A 748 -29.20 8.52 12.50
CA VAL A 748 -29.09 7.61 11.36
C VAL A 748 -29.32 6.14 11.76
N ASN A 749 -28.91 5.74 12.95
CA ASN A 749 -29.10 4.39 13.44
C ASN A 749 -30.58 4.01 13.63
N GLN A 750 -31.44 4.97 13.92
CA GLN A 750 -32.89 4.77 14.03
C GLN A 750 -33.58 4.70 12.66
N ARG A 751 -32.92 5.19 11.61
CA ARG A 751 -33.41 5.23 10.23
C ARG A 751 -32.86 4.11 9.36
N ARG A 752 -31.96 3.27 9.89
CA ARG A 752 -31.36 2.16 9.13
C ARG A 752 -32.43 1.14 8.71
N ILE A 753 -32.26 0.56 7.53
CA ILE A 753 -33.14 -0.49 6.99
C ILE A 753 -33.16 -1.70 7.95
N ARG A 754 -32.00 -2.02 8.54
CA ARG A 754 -31.82 -3.10 9.52
C ARG A 754 -31.24 -2.50 10.81
N PRO A 755 -32.09 -2.16 11.80
CA PRO A 755 -31.65 -1.45 13.01
C PRO A 755 -30.62 -2.20 13.86
N PHE A 756 -30.53 -3.54 13.71
CA PHE A 756 -29.59 -4.38 14.45
C PHE A 756 -28.14 -4.29 13.93
N PHE A 757 -27.94 -3.79 12.71
CA PHE A 757 -26.64 -3.68 12.11
C PHE A 757 -26.20 -2.22 11.99
N ASN A 758 -24.95 -1.95 12.33
CA ASN A 758 -24.34 -0.67 12.01
C ASN A 758 -24.11 -0.54 10.49
N ASN A 759 -23.45 -1.53 9.92
CA ASN A 759 -23.18 -1.58 8.49
C ASN A 759 -23.49 -2.96 7.94
N VAL A 760 -24.09 -3.00 6.75
CA VAL A 760 -24.19 -4.21 5.93
C VAL A 760 -23.52 -3.85 4.61
N ASN A 761 -22.27 -4.23 4.47
CA ASN A 761 -21.47 -3.90 3.29
C ASN A 761 -21.65 -4.99 2.24
N GLN A 762 -22.39 -4.69 1.18
CA GLN A 762 -22.45 -5.55 0.01
C GLN A 762 -21.19 -5.34 -0.82
N ARG A 763 -20.36 -6.37 -0.93
CA ARG A 763 -19.10 -6.38 -1.68
C ARG A 763 -19.29 -7.06 -3.03
N GLY A 764 -18.30 -6.92 -3.92
CA GLY A 764 -18.41 -7.45 -5.28
C GLY A 764 -19.39 -6.67 -6.16
N THR A 765 -19.89 -5.53 -5.70
CA THR A 765 -20.67 -4.62 -6.55
C THR A 765 -19.72 -3.89 -7.49
N GLN A 766 -19.93 -4.00 -8.79
CA GLN A 766 -18.98 -3.56 -9.80
C GLN A 766 -19.46 -2.28 -10.46
N PHE A 767 -19.63 -1.24 -9.66
CA PHE A 767 -20.13 0.05 -10.12
C PHE A 767 -19.02 1.06 -10.40
N ASN A 768 -17.81 0.83 -9.90
CA ASN A 768 -16.71 1.77 -10.06
C ASN A 768 -16.16 1.76 -11.48
N ASN A 769 -15.81 2.93 -11.96
CA ASN A 769 -15.09 3.09 -13.21
C ASN A 769 -14.03 4.20 -13.09
N ALA A 770 -13.02 4.13 -13.94
CA ALA A 770 -11.96 5.11 -14.01
C ALA A 770 -11.55 5.38 -15.45
N SER A 771 -11.07 6.58 -15.71
CA SER A 771 -10.48 6.93 -17.01
C SER A 771 -9.22 7.76 -16.82
N TYR A 772 -8.17 7.36 -17.55
CA TYR A 772 -6.88 8.05 -17.56
C TYR A 772 -6.53 8.45 -18.99
N GLN A 773 -6.09 9.70 -19.16
CA GLN A 773 -5.66 10.24 -20.44
C GLN A 773 -4.35 10.97 -20.24
N ALA A 774 -3.37 10.75 -21.13
CA ALA A 774 -2.05 11.34 -20.99
C ALA A 774 -1.40 11.67 -22.33
N LEU A 775 -0.83 12.87 -22.40
CA LEU A 775 0.21 13.23 -23.37
C LEU A 775 1.57 12.87 -22.79
N THR A 776 2.41 12.22 -23.59
CA THR A 776 3.72 11.72 -23.15
C THR A 776 4.82 12.19 -24.08
N LEU A 777 5.96 12.57 -23.50
CA LEU A 777 7.17 12.92 -24.21
C LEU A 777 8.33 12.12 -23.62
N LYS A 778 9.05 11.37 -24.44
CA LYS A 778 10.24 10.62 -24.04
C LYS A 778 11.38 10.96 -24.95
N ALA A 779 12.53 11.30 -24.36
CA ALA A 779 13.77 11.46 -25.10
C ALA A 779 14.85 10.56 -24.49
N GLU A 780 15.48 9.74 -25.31
CA GLU A 780 16.51 8.81 -24.90
C GLU A 780 17.73 8.96 -25.80
N LYS A 781 18.90 9.14 -25.18
CA LYS A 781 20.19 9.12 -25.85
C LYS A 781 20.98 7.88 -25.41
N ARG A 782 21.39 7.06 -26.37
CA ARG A 782 22.34 5.97 -26.10
C ARG A 782 23.69 6.53 -25.67
N LEU A 783 24.44 5.75 -24.90
CA LEU A 783 25.77 6.16 -24.48
C LEU A 783 26.66 6.37 -25.70
N SER A 784 26.92 7.61 -26.02
CA SER A 784 27.88 8.00 -27.05
C SER A 784 28.64 9.23 -26.61
N GLN A 785 29.91 9.30 -26.92
CA GLN A 785 30.81 10.36 -26.47
C GLN A 785 30.86 10.55 -24.96
N GLY A 786 30.62 9.47 -24.18
CA GLY A 786 30.61 9.49 -22.74
C GLY A 786 29.33 10.04 -22.10
N PHE A 787 28.28 10.33 -22.86
CA PHE A 787 27.04 10.92 -22.36
C PHE A 787 25.81 10.08 -22.72
N THR A 788 24.95 9.81 -21.74
CA THR A 788 23.65 9.16 -21.92
C THR A 788 22.62 9.87 -21.07
N PHE A 789 21.39 9.91 -21.56
CA PHE A 789 20.25 10.36 -20.77
C PHE A 789 18.97 9.59 -21.14
N LEU A 790 18.06 9.56 -20.19
CA LEU A 790 16.70 9.10 -20.35
C LEU A 790 15.76 10.10 -19.67
N ASN A 791 14.89 10.69 -20.45
CA ASN A 791 13.95 11.70 -20.03
C ASN A 791 12.53 11.21 -20.30
N SER A 792 11.62 11.37 -19.35
CA SER A 792 10.21 11.14 -19.55
C SER A 792 9.37 12.26 -18.93
N PHE A 793 8.41 12.73 -19.70
CA PHE A 793 7.41 13.71 -19.28
C PHE A 793 6.01 13.17 -19.58
N THR A 794 5.13 13.26 -18.61
CA THR A 794 3.73 12.87 -18.74
C THR A 794 2.86 14.01 -18.25
N TRP A 795 1.89 14.39 -19.05
CA TRP A 795 0.81 15.33 -18.67
C TRP A 795 -0.49 14.57 -18.75
N SER A 796 -1.18 14.43 -17.62
CA SER A 796 -2.30 13.49 -17.50
C SER A 796 -3.46 14.01 -16.69
N LYS A 797 -4.59 13.31 -16.83
CA LYS A 797 -5.78 13.45 -15.99
C LYS A 797 -6.37 12.08 -15.71
N ASN A 798 -6.56 11.77 -14.42
CA ASN A 798 -7.21 10.56 -13.94
C ASN A 798 -8.52 10.91 -13.24
N ILE A 799 -9.62 10.30 -13.65
CA ILE A 799 -10.96 10.51 -13.08
C ILE A 799 -11.54 9.16 -12.71
N ASP A 800 -12.12 9.07 -11.51
CA ASP A 800 -12.83 7.88 -11.05
C ASP A 800 -14.17 8.21 -10.39
N VAL A 801 -14.98 7.20 -10.12
CA VAL A 801 -16.25 7.32 -9.39
C VAL A 801 -16.07 6.87 -7.93
N GLY A 802 -15.06 6.07 -7.64
CA GLY A 802 -14.92 5.40 -6.36
C GLY A 802 -13.55 5.53 -5.74
N ASN A 803 -13.26 4.62 -4.87
CA ASN A 803 -12.01 4.59 -4.14
C ASN A 803 -10.89 3.99 -4.99
N GLU A 804 -9.73 4.59 -4.95
CA GLU A 804 -8.47 4.09 -5.49
C GLU A 804 -8.03 2.77 -4.86
N ASN A 805 -8.42 2.53 -3.62
CA ASN A 805 -8.19 1.29 -2.91
C ASN A 805 -9.30 0.30 -3.25
N LEU A 806 -9.03 -0.61 -4.14
CA LEU A 806 -9.83 -1.80 -4.38
C LEU A 806 -10.12 -2.62 -3.08
N PHE A 807 -9.49 -2.26 -2.00
CA PHE A 807 -9.38 -3.01 -0.75
C PHE A 807 -10.22 -2.55 0.42
N GLN A 808 -10.32 -1.26 0.64
CA GLN A 808 -11.15 -0.76 1.72
C GLN A 808 -12.43 -0.27 1.09
N GLY A 809 -13.49 -0.98 1.36
CA GLY A 809 -14.79 -0.68 0.80
C GLY A 809 -15.05 0.82 0.74
N ALA A 810 -15.31 1.32 -0.44
CA ALA A 810 -15.57 2.73 -0.75
C ALA A 810 -16.73 3.34 0.07
N SER A 811 -17.42 2.52 0.87
CA SER A 811 -18.61 2.91 1.63
C SER A 811 -18.40 4.10 2.56
N ALA A 812 -17.20 4.26 3.15
CA ALA A 812 -16.94 5.36 4.08
C ALA A 812 -16.80 6.73 3.40
N GLN A 813 -16.45 6.76 2.11
CA GLN A 813 -16.27 8.02 1.35
C GLN A 813 -17.47 8.40 0.48
N GLN A 814 -18.46 7.54 0.35
CA GLN A 814 -19.65 7.79 -0.44
C GLN A 814 -20.62 8.70 0.32
N ARG A 815 -21.09 9.75 -0.34
CA ARG A 815 -22.16 10.62 0.19
C ARG A 815 -23.48 9.89 0.25
N TYR A 816 -23.82 9.19 -0.83
CA TYR A 816 -25.07 8.50 -0.96
C TYR A 816 -24.90 7.17 -1.69
N THR A 817 -25.25 6.09 -1.03
CA THR A 817 -25.02 4.71 -1.51
C THR A 817 -25.79 4.38 -2.81
N TYR A 818 -26.97 4.96 -3.00
CA TYR A 818 -27.89 4.63 -4.11
C TYR A 818 -27.67 5.45 -5.37
N ASN A 819 -26.74 6.43 -5.35
CA ASN A 819 -26.33 7.18 -6.54
C ASN A 819 -24.81 7.41 -6.53
N GLN A 820 -24.06 6.49 -7.11
CA GLN A 820 -22.60 6.54 -7.16
C GLN A 820 -22.07 7.59 -8.16
N GLY A 821 -22.86 7.97 -9.16
CA GLY A 821 -22.46 8.95 -10.19
C GLY A 821 -22.06 10.31 -9.62
N ILE A 822 -22.61 10.70 -8.47
CA ILE A 822 -22.26 11.94 -7.78
C ILE A 822 -20.83 11.98 -7.24
N GLU A 823 -20.16 10.80 -7.16
CA GLU A 823 -18.80 10.67 -6.68
C GLU A 823 -17.74 10.87 -7.79
N ARG A 824 -18.16 11.05 -9.06
CA ARG A 824 -17.22 11.25 -10.17
C ARG A 824 -16.35 12.50 -9.95
N SER A 825 -15.05 12.29 -9.82
CA SER A 825 -14.08 13.35 -9.51
C SER A 825 -12.67 12.95 -9.94
N LEU A 826 -11.69 13.86 -9.74
CA LEU A 826 -10.29 13.47 -9.87
C LEU A 826 -10.01 12.27 -8.97
N ALA A 827 -9.30 11.27 -9.49
CA ALA A 827 -8.80 10.17 -8.69
C ALA A 827 -7.72 10.67 -7.73
N SER A 828 -7.61 10.10 -6.55
CA SER A 828 -6.55 10.49 -5.61
C SER A 828 -5.15 10.09 -6.08
N LEU A 829 -5.06 9.21 -7.08
CA LEU A 829 -3.83 8.89 -7.81
C LEU A 829 -3.52 9.88 -8.93
N ASP A 830 -4.37 10.89 -9.19
CA ASP A 830 -4.12 11.87 -10.25
C ASP A 830 -2.83 12.65 -9.99
N ARG A 831 -2.04 12.78 -11.03
CA ARG A 831 -0.91 13.71 -11.09
C ARG A 831 -0.95 14.45 -12.40
N ARG A 832 -1.23 15.73 -12.32
CA ARG A 832 -1.39 16.59 -13.49
C ARG A 832 -0.21 16.51 -14.44
N TRP A 833 1.00 16.42 -13.91
CA TRP A 833 2.23 16.22 -14.66
C TRP A 833 3.30 15.53 -13.83
N ALA A 834 4.15 14.79 -14.52
CA ALA A 834 5.33 14.13 -13.97
C ALA A 834 6.49 14.27 -14.95
N TYR A 835 7.65 14.64 -14.45
CA TYR A 835 8.90 14.74 -15.19
C TYR A 835 10.00 13.99 -14.46
N VAL A 836 10.66 13.08 -15.18
CA VAL A 836 11.81 12.32 -14.65
C VAL A 836 12.93 12.37 -15.66
N LEU A 837 14.10 12.78 -15.23
CA LEU A 837 15.34 12.78 -16.02
C LEU A 837 16.39 11.93 -15.30
N ASN A 838 16.95 10.96 -16.00
CA ASN A 838 18.19 10.31 -15.62
C ASN A 838 19.31 10.73 -16.58
N THR A 839 20.48 10.98 -16.04
CA THR A 839 21.66 11.31 -16.85
C THR A 839 22.91 10.68 -16.26
N VAL A 840 23.82 10.25 -17.14
CA VAL A 840 25.15 9.76 -16.79
C VAL A 840 26.16 10.36 -17.74
N TYR A 841 27.21 10.94 -17.20
CA TYR A 841 28.28 11.58 -17.96
C TYR A 841 29.65 11.10 -17.49
N GLU A 842 30.39 10.44 -18.39
CA GLU A 842 31.77 10.09 -18.18
C GLU A 842 32.63 11.34 -18.48
N LEU A 843 33.33 11.85 -17.47
CA LEU A 843 34.13 13.04 -17.65
C LEU A 843 35.21 12.83 -18.73
N PRO A 844 35.52 13.88 -19.54
CA PRO A 844 36.41 13.72 -20.71
C PRO A 844 37.90 13.74 -20.30
N PHE A 845 38.20 13.25 -19.09
CA PHE A 845 39.56 13.21 -18.56
C PHE A 845 40.02 11.76 -18.37
N GLY A 846 41.29 11.48 -18.62
CA GLY A 846 41.93 10.20 -18.36
C GLY A 846 42.34 9.41 -19.61
N LYS A 847 42.90 8.22 -19.40
CA LYS A 847 43.36 7.32 -20.43
C LYS A 847 42.23 6.97 -21.42
N GLY A 848 42.46 7.21 -22.71
CA GLY A 848 41.43 6.98 -23.74
C GLY A 848 40.37 8.07 -23.87
N LYS A 849 40.47 9.16 -23.09
CA LYS A 849 39.61 10.34 -23.15
C LYS A 849 40.29 11.53 -23.84
N LYS A 850 39.53 12.63 -24.02
CA LYS A 850 40.02 13.80 -24.77
C LYS A 850 41.16 14.56 -24.05
N TYR A 851 41.16 14.61 -22.72
CA TYR A 851 42.07 15.41 -21.91
C TYR A 851 42.75 14.58 -20.82
N LEU A 852 43.90 15.03 -20.31
CA LEU A 852 44.65 14.48 -19.18
C LEU A 852 44.91 12.97 -19.27
N GLN A 853 45.40 12.51 -20.40
CA GLN A 853 45.54 11.07 -20.70
C GLN A 853 46.65 10.38 -19.91
N SER A 854 47.57 11.11 -19.30
CA SER A 854 48.77 10.58 -18.58
C SER A 854 49.12 11.46 -17.35
N GLY A 855 50.07 10.98 -16.54
CA GLY A 855 50.60 11.69 -15.37
C GLY A 855 49.61 11.83 -14.23
N ILE A 856 49.91 12.75 -13.29
CA ILE A 856 49.12 13.04 -12.08
C ILE A 856 47.70 13.46 -12.45
N GLY A 857 47.53 14.21 -13.54
CA GLY A 857 46.20 14.63 -14.02
C GLY A 857 45.28 13.47 -14.34
N ASN A 858 45.81 12.42 -15.03
CA ASN A 858 45.05 11.19 -15.26
C ASN A 858 44.76 10.45 -13.93
N TRP A 859 45.75 10.41 -13.03
CA TRP A 859 45.57 9.69 -11.76
C TRP A 859 44.52 10.35 -10.86
N VAL A 860 44.41 11.68 -10.82
CA VAL A 860 43.44 12.41 -9.97
C VAL A 860 42.10 12.59 -10.66
N LEU A 861 42.09 13.08 -11.92
CA LEU A 861 40.84 13.48 -12.61
C LEU A 861 40.34 12.48 -13.67
N GLY A 862 41.13 11.45 -13.99
CA GLY A 862 40.76 10.45 -14.98
C GLY A 862 39.76 9.44 -14.47
N GLY A 863 38.82 9.01 -15.35
CA GLY A 863 37.90 7.90 -15.09
C GLY A 863 36.74 8.21 -14.14
N TRP A 864 36.47 9.49 -13.86
CA TRP A 864 35.30 9.90 -13.11
C TRP A 864 34.04 9.92 -13.97
N GLN A 865 32.91 9.53 -13.35
CA GLN A 865 31.59 9.54 -13.93
C GLN A 865 30.63 10.27 -12.97
N VAL A 866 29.82 11.15 -13.53
CA VAL A 866 28.77 11.89 -12.82
C VAL A 866 27.42 11.35 -13.26
N GLY A 867 26.55 11.05 -12.31
CA GLY A 867 25.18 10.61 -12.56
C GLY A 867 24.18 11.46 -11.79
N GLY A 868 22.95 11.49 -12.29
CA GLY A 868 21.88 12.21 -11.59
C GLY A 868 20.49 11.75 -12.01
N ILE A 869 19.56 11.83 -11.05
CA ILE A 869 18.13 11.59 -11.27
C ILE A 869 17.37 12.79 -10.76
N LEU A 870 16.70 13.52 -11.65
CA LEU A 870 15.78 14.60 -11.31
C LEU A 870 14.35 14.10 -11.43
N SER A 871 13.57 14.23 -10.36
CA SER A 871 12.14 13.90 -10.32
C SER A 871 11.33 15.13 -9.92
N LEU A 872 10.45 15.57 -10.79
CA LEU A 872 9.54 16.68 -10.56
C LEU A 872 8.11 16.17 -10.79
N LEU A 873 7.26 16.19 -9.74
CA LEU A 873 5.92 15.65 -9.81
C LEU A 873 4.92 16.68 -9.28
N ALA A 874 3.77 16.82 -9.92
CA ALA A 874 2.64 17.61 -9.41
C ALA A 874 2.13 17.02 -8.08
N GLY A 875 1.48 17.86 -7.27
CA GLY A 875 0.79 17.41 -6.07
C GLY A 875 -0.38 16.48 -6.38
N THR A 876 -0.72 15.60 -5.45
CA THR A 876 -1.90 14.73 -5.53
C THR A 876 -3.13 15.44 -4.96
N PRO A 877 -4.33 15.15 -5.47
CA PRO A 877 -5.57 15.70 -4.92
C PRO A 877 -5.98 14.94 -3.63
N ASP A 878 -6.59 15.69 -2.71
CA ASP A 878 -7.11 15.21 -1.43
C ASP A 878 -8.54 15.67 -1.17
N SER A 879 -9.31 14.84 -0.47
CA SER A 879 -10.67 15.15 -0.04
C SER A 879 -10.66 15.86 1.32
N HIS A 880 -11.50 16.88 1.46
CA HIS A 880 -11.83 17.47 2.75
C HIS A 880 -12.96 16.69 3.43
N SER A 881 -13.10 16.88 4.72
CA SER A 881 -14.19 16.31 5.53
C SER A 881 -14.81 17.37 6.43
N LEU A 882 -16.12 17.25 6.62
CA LEU A 882 -16.91 18.07 7.54
C LEU A 882 -17.46 17.18 8.66
N ASN A 883 -17.38 17.68 9.88
CA ASN A 883 -18.05 17.03 11.01
C ASN A 883 -19.51 17.56 11.13
N ALA A 884 -20.34 17.23 10.14
CA ALA A 884 -21.76 17.60 10.11
C ALA A 884 -22.55 16.50 9.40
N ASN A 885 -23.70 16.13 9.93
CA ASN A 885 -24.61 15.16 9.32
C ASN A 885 -25.87 15.89 8.85
N THR A 886 -25.86 16.39 7.62
CA THR A 886 -26.99 17.16 7.05
C THR A 886 -27.92 16.29 6.20
N THR A 887 -27.49 15.11 5.81
CA THR A 887 -28.25 14.22 4.92
C THR A 887 -29.04 13.14 5.64
N GLY A 888 -28.71 12.89 6.92
CA GLY A 888 -29.38 11.83 7.73
C GLY A 888 -29.17 10.40 7.22
N VAL A 889 -28.25 10.16 6.25
CA VAL A 889 -27.99 8.82 5.67
C VAL A 889 -26.64 8.21 6.06
N GLY A 890 -25.83 8.93 6.84
CA GLY A 890 -24.57 8.42 7.36
C GLY A 890 -23.48 8.21 6.31
N GLY A 891 -23.45 9.04 5.27
CA GLY A 891 -22.39 9.07 4.27
C GLY A 891 -21.26 10.03 4.63
N ALA A 892 -20.30 10.18 3.72
CA ALA A 892 -19.29 11.22 3.82
C ALA A 892 -19.93 12.60 3.69
N ASN A 893 -19.65 13.49 4.64
CA ASN A 893 -20.11 14.86 4.60
C ASN A 893 -18.99 15.75 4.07
N ARG A 894 -19.22 16.39 2.93
CA ARG A 894 -18.29 17.34 2.31
C ARG A 894 -18.82 18.76 2.27
N GLY A 895 -20.12 18.93 2.47
CA GLY A 895 -20.81 20.23 2.42
C GLY A 895 -20.97 20.79 1.02
N ASP A 896 -21.50 22.00 0.96
CA ASP A 896 -21.67 22.74 -0.28
C ASP A 896 -20.45 23.62 -0.56
N LEU A 897 -19.88 23.48 -1.75
CA LEU A 897 -18.73 24.25 -2.20
C LEU A 897 -19.12 25.71 -2.48
N ILE A 898 -18.45 26.65 -1.81
CA ILE A 898 -18.71 28.09 -1.94
C ILE A 898 -17.66 28.73 -2.86
N ARG A 899 -16.39 28.25 -2.78
CA ARG A 899 -15.28 28.76 -3.57
C ARG A 899 -14.17 27.72 -3.71
N ASP A 900 -13.26 27.91 -4.66
CA ASP A 900 -12.10 27.02 -4.84
C ASP A 900 -11.20 27.09 -3.61
N PRO A 901 -10.89 25.95 -2.97
CA PRO A 901 -9.97 25.91 -1.83
C PRO A 901 -8.50 26.12 -2.22
N ASN A 902 -8.13 26.01 -3.48
CA ASN A 902 -6.73 26.03 -3.90
C ASN A 902 -6.18 27.45 -3.99
N LEU A 903 -5.32 27.83 -3.07
CA LEU A 903 -4.60 29.09 -3.10
C LEU A 903 -3.62 29.17 -4.29
N PRO A 904 -3.33 30.38 -4.81
CA PRO A 904 -2.18 30.61 -5.68
C PRO A 904 -0.88 30.12 -5.03
N SER A 905 0.08 29.67 -5.84
CA SER A 905 1.34 29.11 -5.32
C SER A 905 2.16 30.08 -4.45
N SER A 906 2.02 31.39 -4.69
CA SER A 906 2.66 32.44 -3.93
C SER A 906 2.10 32.65 -2.51
N GLU A 907 0.88 32.17 -2.26
CA GLU A 907 0.20 32.31 -0.96
C GLU A 907 0.25 31.04 -0.11
N ARG A 908 0.71 29.93 -0.69
CA ARG A 908 0.77 28.64 0.01
C ARG A 908 1.94 28.60 0.98
N THR A 909 1.65 28.26 2.22
CA THR A 909 2.65 27.99 3.25
C THR A 909 2.35 26.65 3.93
N ILE A 910 3.27 26.13 4.71
CA ILE A 910 3.04 24.91 5.48
C ILE A 910 1.97 25.08 6.57
N ASP A 911 1.73 26.30 7.02
CA ASP A 911 0.71 26.63 8.03
C ASP A 911 -0.63 27.04 7.37
N ARG A 912 -0.62 27.29 6.04
CA ARG A 912 -1.81 27.63 5.23
C ARG A 912 -1.61 27.12 3.80
N TRP A 913 -1.90 25.85 3.59
CA TRP A 913 -1.72 25.24 2.26
C TRP A 913 -2.86 25.52 1.29
N PHE A 914 -4.09 25.57 1.79
CA PHE A 914 -5.27 25.91 1.04
C PHE A 914 -6.08 26.99 1.75
N ASP A 915 -7.17 27.48 1.15
CA ASP A 915 -8.00 28.50 1.74
C ASP A 915 -8.68 27.99 3.03
N VAL A 916 -8.20 28.48 4.17
CA VAL A 916 -8.71 28.14 5.50
C VAL A 916 -9.46 29.30 6.16
N ASP A 917 -9.72 30.37 5.42
CA ASP A 917 -10.42 31.54 5.95
C ASP A 917 -11.85 31.15 6.36
N GLY A 918 -12.19 31.41 7.62
CA GLY A 918 -13.44 30.96 8.21
C GLY A 918 -13.56 29.45 8.49
N CYS A 919 -12.46 28.67 8.34
CA CYS A 919 -12.46 27.24 8.61
C CYS A 919 -11.88 26.83 9.97
N ARG A 920 -11.34 27.79 10.78
CA ARG A 920 -10.65 27.52 12.07
C ARG A 920 -11.05 28.51 13.17
N PRO A 921 -11.97 28.28 14.05
CA PRO A 921 -13.04 27.29 13.97
C PRO A 921 -13.96 27.60 12.77
N ARG A 922 -14.73 26.61 12.38
CA ARG A 922 -15.59 26.71 11.20
C ARG A 922 -16.66 27.80 11.34
N THR A 923 -16.70 28.66 10.33
CA THR A 923 -17.74 29.70 10.18
C THR A 923 -18.45 29.58 8.82
N SER A 924 -19.45 30.40 8.56
CA SER A 924 -20.10 30.48 7.24
C SER A 924 -19.19 31.00 6.12
N GLN A 925 -18.00 31.49 6.45
CA GLN A 925 -17.02 32.02 5.48
C GLN A 925 -16.02 30.95 4.96
N CYS A 926 -16.05 29.71 5.48
CA CYS A 926 -15.22 28.64 4.96
C CYS A 926 -15.50 28.35 3.48
N PHE A 927 -14.55 27.77 2.76
CA PHE A 927 -14.73 27.41 1.33
C PHE A 927 -15.86 26.38 1.11
N VAL A 928 -16.26 25.67 2.16
CA VAL A 928 -17.45 24.81 2.21
C VAL A 928 -18.31 25.15 3.41
N GLN A 929 -19.61 25.01 3.25
CA GLN A 929 -20.60 25.14 4.34
C GLN A 929 -21.42 23.86 4.49
N PRO A 930 -22.13 23.63 5.62
CA PRO A 930 -23.06 22.51 5.69
C PRO A 930 -24.07 22.58 4.55
N GLY A 931 -24.34 21.44 3.94
CA GLY A 931 -25.43 21.33 2.98
C GLY A 931 -26.78 21.64 3.64
N GLN A 932 -27.80 21.89 2.82
CA GLN A 932 -29.14 22.05 3.33
C GLN A 932 -29.64 20.73 3.94
N PRO A 933 -30.33 20.78 5.08
CA PRO A 933 -30.93 19.58 5.67
C PRO A 933 -31.82 18.84 4.67
N GLY A 934 -31.62 17.51 4.55
CA GLY A 934 -32.40 16.69 3.62
C GLY A 934 -31.96 16.78 2.15
N GLN A 935 -30.84 17.45 1.85
CA GLN A 935 -30.27 17.53 0.50
C GLN A 935 -28.86 16.99 0.46
N LEU A 936 -28.46 16.48 -0.70
CA LEU A 936 -27.07 16.02 -0.91
C LEU A 936 -26.17 17.23 -1.13
N ASP A 937 -25.02 17.21 -0.48
CA ASP A 937 -23.93 18.17 -0.66
C ASP A 937 -23.46 18.23 -2.11
N ASN A 938 -22.99 19.38 -2.57
CA ASN A 938 -22.46 19.52 -3.92
C ASN A 938 -20.93 19.42 -4.03
N ALA A 939 -20.19 19.52 -2.93
CA ALA A 939 -18.72 19.43 -2.97
C ALA A 939 -18.25 18.04 -3.39
N GLY A 940 -17.39 17.99 -4.41
CA GLY A 940 -16.77 16.76 -4.91
C GLY A 940 -15.70 16.21 -3.97
N ARG A 941 -15.19 15.01 -4.32
CA ARG A 941 -13.97 14.46 -3.74
C ARG A 941 -12.75 15.18 -4.30
N ASN A 942 -11.62 15.10 -3.61
CA ASN A 942 -10.28 15.38 -4.14
C ASN A 942 -10.14 16.82 -4.70
N LEU A 943 -10.70 17.81 -4.00
CA LEU A 943 -10.65 19.21 -4.41
C LEU A 943 -9.33 19.91 -4.04
N ILE A 944 -8.66 19.49 -2.99
CA ILE A 944 -7.46 20.11 -2.45
C ILE A 944 -6.23 19.50 -3.10
N ILE A 945 -5.42 20.31 -3.78
CA ILE A 945 -4.16 19.83 -4.39
C ILE A 945 -3.01 19.97 -3.42
N GLY A 946 -2.43 18.83 -3.05
CA GLY A 946 -1.29 18.76 -2.12
C GLY A 946 0.02 19.30 -2.69
N PRO A 947 1.12 19.24 -1.90
CA PRO A 947 2.43 19.70 -2.31
C PRO A 947 3.03 18.91 -3.49
N PRO A 948 3.79 19.60 -4.38
CA PRO A 948 4.56 18.94 -5.43
C PRO A 948 5.82 18.26 -4.85
N LEU A 949 6.30 17.23 -5.54
CA LEU A 949 7.61 16.64 -5.26
C LEU A 949 8.68 17.25 -6.17
N ARG A 950 9.82 17.62 -5.58
CA ARG A 950 11.04 18.03 -6.27
C ARG A 950 12.21 17.32 -5.62
N ASN A 951 12.81 16.37 -6.33
CA ASN A 951 13.91 15.58 -5.82
C ASN A 951 15.03 15.51 -6.86
N PHE A 952 16.27 15.70 -6.40
CA PHE A 952 17.46 15.50 -7.21
C PHE A 952 18.44 14.59 -6.47
N ASP A 953 18.66 13.40 -7.04
CA ASP A 953 19.64 12.43 -6.58
C ASP A 953 20.90 12.55 -7.43
N PHE A 954 22.06 12.59 -6.80
CA PHE A 954 23.35 12.80 -7.43
C PHE A 954 24.29 11.63 -7.14
N SER A 955 25.13 11.27 -8.10
CA SER A 955 26.22 10.31 -7.91
C SER A 955 27.51 10.76 -8.57
N LEU A 956 28.61 10.44 -7.91
CA LEU A 956 29.96 10.58 -8.41
C LEU A 956 30.67 9.24 -8.21
N SER A 957 31.17 8.65 -9.28
CA SER A 957 31.85 7.36 -9.19
C SER A 957 33.15 7.35 -9.98
N ARG A 958 34.06 6.47 -9.54
CA ARG A 958 35.34 6.25 -10.25
C ARG A 958 35.69 4.78 -10.21
N ARG A 959 36.14 4.27 -11.36
CA ARG A 959 36.64 2.89 -11.50
C ARG A 959 38.16 2.92 -11.59
N PHE A 960 38.82 2.25 -10.65
CA PHE A 960 40.25 2.01 -10.60
C PHE A 960 40.50 0.63 -11.19
N VAL A 961 41.05 0.61 -12.40
CA VAL A 961 41.44 -0.65 -13.05
C VAL A 961 42.71 -1.18 -12.36
N MET A 962 42.66 -2.47 -11.98
CA MET A 962 43.75 -3.14 -11.32
C MET A 962 44.77 -3.68 -12.37
N PRO A 963 45.96 -4.06 -11.93
CA PRO A 963 46.97 -4.65 -12.85
C PRO A 963 46.53 -5.99 -13.47
N TRP A 964 45.61 -6.69 -12.84
CA TRP A 964 45.05 -7.95 -13.33
C TRP A 964 43.91 -7.68 -14.31
N GLU A 965 43.90 -8.39 -15.42
CA GLU A 965 42.85 -8.24 -16.43
C GLU A 965 41.46 -8.55 -15.88
N GLY A 966 40.49 -7.71 -16.20
CA GLY A 966 39.11 -7.83 -15.69
C GLY A 966 38.86 -7.24 -14.29
N HIS A 967 39.90 -7.04 -13.49
CA HIS A 967 39.76 -6.62 -12.08
C HIS A 967 39.71 -5.09 -11.93
N ALA A 968 38.80 -4.62 -11.12
CA ALA A 968 38.69 -3.19 -10.79
C ALA A 968 38.08 -2.96 -9.41
N VAL A 969 38.45 -1.84 -8.80
CA VAL A 969 37.76 -1.30 -7.62
C VAL A 969 36.98 -0.05 -8.05
N GLN A 970 35.71 0.01 -7.71
CA GLN A 970 34.85 1.17 -7.96
C GLN A 970 34.54 1.86 -6.63
N PHE A 971 34.86 3.12 -6.55
CA PHE A 971 34.41 4.01 -5.49
C PHE A 971 33.14 4.74 -5.98
N ARG A 972 32.16 4.91 -5.08
CA ARG A 972 30.92 5.65 -5.33
C ARG A 972 30.61 6.58 -4.16
N PHE A 973 30.27 7.80 -4.51
CA PHE A 973 29.61 8.77 -3.64
C PHE A 973 28.21 8.99 -4.20
N GLU A 974 27.20 8.86 -3.36
CA GLU A 974 25.81 9.08 -3.75
C GLU A 974 25.15 10.01 -2.72
N SER A 975 24.36 10.95 -3.21
CA SER A 975 23.60 11.87 -2.37
C SER A 975 22.15 11.91 -2.87
N PHE A 976 21.26 11.35 -2.07
CA PHE A 976 19.82 11.35 -2.31
C PHE A 976 19.24 12.64 -1.75
N ASN A 977 18.31 13.25 -2.49
CA ASN A 977 17.84 14.61 -2.22
C ASN A 977 19.01 15.58 -2.03
N PHE A 978 19.91 15.61 -3.01
CA PHE A 978 21.16 16.39 -2.96
C PHE A 978 20.92 17.87 -2.61
N THR A 979 19.84 18.46 -3.12
CA THR A 979 19.46 19.87 -2.86
C THR A 979 18.88 20.08 -1.47
N ASN A 980 18.64 19.02 -0.70
CA ASN A 980 17.96 19.04 0.60
C ASN A 980 16.60 19.76 0.56
N THR A 981 15.85 19.55 -0.52
CA THR A 981 14.52 20.15 -0.72
C THR A 981 13.47 19.35 0.06
N PRO A 982 12.71 19.96 0.98
CA PRO A 982 11.69 19.25 1.71
C PRO A 982 10.57 18.73 0.77
N ALA A 983 10.28 17.46 0.81
CA ALA A 983 9.10 16.87 0.20
C ALA A 983 7.98 16.88 1.23
N PHE A 984 7.15 17.91 1.21
CA PHE A 984 6.08 18.08 2.20
C PHE A 984 4.97 17.01 2.03
N GLY A 985 4.47 16.53 3.17
CA GLY A 985 3.30 15.67 3.27
C GLY A 985 2.01 16.41 2.92
N ARG A 986 0.88 15.75 3.14
CA ARG A 986 -0.44 16.34 2.87
C ARG A 986 -0.82 17.35 3.95
N PRO A 987 -1.57 18.40 3.58
CA PRO A 987 -2.18 19.26 4.57
C PRO A 987 -3.31 18.51 5.31
N ASN A 988 -3.56 18.89 6.55
CA ASN A 988 -4.75 18.43 7.25
C ASN A 988 -6.01 19.00 6.60
N THR A 989 -6.89 18.12 6.11
CA THR A 989 -8.10 18.50 5.36
C THR A 989 -9.38 18.49 6.19
N GLY A 990 -9.29 18.28 7.51
CA GLY A 990 -10.43 18.32 8.44
C GLY A 990 -10.92 19.75 8.66
N VAL A 991 -12.02 20.13 8.03
CA VAL A 991 -12.64 21.45 8.14
C VAL A 991 -13.33 21.60 9.51
N GLY A 992 -13.04 22.71 10.19
CA GLY A 992 -13.51 22.98 11.56
C GLY A 992 -12.49 22.68 12.64
N GLY A 993 -11.45 21.91 12.32
CA GLY A 993 -10.33 21.65 13.23
C GLY A 993 -9.30 22.79 13.25
N ALA A 994 -8.65 23.00 14.40
CA ALA A 994 -7.59 24.01 14.57
C ALA A 994 -6.41 23.82 13.59
N ASN A 995 -6.19 22.57 13.13
CA ASN A 995 -5.07 22.19 12.24
C ASN A 995 -5.43 22.18 10.76
N ALA A 996 -6.65 22.61 10.36
CA ALA A 996 -7.05 22.64 8.95
C ALA A 996 -6.00 23.40 8.09
N GLY A 997 -5.57 22.83 6.96
CA GLY A 997 -4.60 23.42 6.05
C GLY A 997 -3.14 23.38 6.53
N ILE A 998 -2.82 22.84 7.70
CA ILE A 998 -1.46 22.74 8.23
C ILE A 998 -0.82 21.46 7.72
N ILE A 999 0.45 21.57 7.30
CA ILE A 999 1.32 20.45 6.97
C ILE A 999 2.24 20.20 8.16
N THR A 1000 2.29 18.95 8.63
CA THR A 1000 3.08 18.56 9.80
C THR A 1000 4.16 17.53 9.48
N GLU A 1001 4.23 17.06 8.23
CA GLU A 1001 5.17 16.03 7.81
C GLU A 1001 5.99 16.47 6.60
N ALA A 1002 7.23 16.02 6.56
CA ALA A 1002 8.11 16.15 5.40
C ALA A 1002 8.88 14.85 5.20
N GLY A 1003 9.16 14.53 3.94
CA GLY A 1003 9.97 13.38 3.55
C GLY A 1003 11.41 13.45 4.00
N GLU A 1004 12.19 12.48 3.58
CA GLU A 1004 13.60 12.32 3.93
C GLU A 1004 14.43 13.55 3.55
N PRO A 1005 15.31 14.03 4.45
CA PRO A 1005 16.30 15.04 4.12
C PRO A 1005 17.35 14.47 3.18
N ARG A 1006 18.36 15.27 2.84
CA ARG A 1006 19.52 14.77 2.09
C ARG A 1006 20.18 13.63 2.84
N ARG A 1007 20.37 12.50 2.12
CA ARG A 1007 21.07 11.30 2.61
C ARG A 1007 22.33 11.06 1.80
N ILE A 1008 23.45 10.80 2.46
CA ILE A 1008 24.74 10.56 1.82
C ILE A 1008 25.13 9.10 2.00
N GLN A 1009 25.58 8.48 0.91
CA GLN A 1009 26.04 7.11 0.85
C GLN A 1009 27.40 7.01 0.21
N PHE A 1010 28.28 6.22 0.80
CA PHE A 1010 29.53 5.80 0.18
C PHE A 1010 29.45 4.33 -0.18
N GLY A 1011 30.00 3.99 -1.34
CA GLY A 1011 30.09 2.60 -1.80
C GLY A 1011 31.50 2.24 -2.26
N LEU A 1012 31.92 1.06 -1.92
CA LEU A 1012 33.13 0.44 -2.45
C LEU A 1012 32.76 -0.90 -3.06
N LYS A 1013 33.16 -1.12 -4.30
CA LYS A 1013 32.86 -2.34 -5.02
C LYS A 1013 34.09 -2.87 -5.74
N TYR A 1014 34.41 -4.12 -5.52
CA TYR A 1014 35.40 -4.89 -6.27
C TYR A 1014 34.71 -5.70 -7.35
N VAL A 1015 35.24 -5.74 -8.54
CA VAL A 1015 34.73 -6.48 -9.71
C VAL A 1015 35.87 -7.25 -10.34
N PHE A 1016 35.59 -8.49 -10.73
CA PHE A 1016 36.55 -9.37 -11.41
C PHE A 1016 35.91 -10.21 -12.49
#